data_52738237a3933770ef88d18796486fc6
#
_entry.id   52738237a3933770ef88d18796486fc6
#
_cell.length_a   1.000
_cell.length_b   1.000
_cell.length_c   1.000
_cell.angle_alpha   90.00
_cell.angle_beta   90.00
_cell.angle_gamma   90.00
#
_symmetry.space_group_name_H-M   'P 1'
#
loop_
_entity.id
_entity.type
_entity.pdbx_description
1 polymer ?
#
loop_
_entity_poly.entity_id
_entity_poly.type
_entity_poly.pdbx_seq_one_letter_code
_entity_poly.pdbx_strand_id
1 'polypeptide(L)'
;MTQALLAAAVSLAADVVQPAAARHGLEVGDLPGIPAGIADVAHDEDGFLWVASEEGLFRFDGTEFVRTGGRVRLQQVMTGPERSVVAHAFGGTLHEARSGSLRPIARPDGSTVTDVEDAVFDGSGNLWALSGSTALRRDRSGAWSEITPRSGSAAGIYLRSIAPRRAGGVYVGTFDGRVYAVNPPEPPGALASGLGGMVQAIVEDSAGRVFANIRGGPRHGVVRIAKTGVELLAPRSGRPTSLVVRRDCVWSSWDDGVVALRAGAPPEVLLPVHGFPGGGSLHVDHEGTLWATSFSGGLHRYPEPDTALWTAAVGLPHAAIRQVIPGGGTRWASAWAGPLRFDASSQRWLGLEPSGVRSFDLVYGSARSGFWTSGQVAVGTQWRGVLARWNAGRLEAASAPSPESPWVRGALAPDGRLVLAYGSALVEIEPGEAKPRRIGTVPDAIDGVAGFAISPAGELAAAGRNGPLCRLSSGAERRWSCAEAPRLEAVMALTFVDDRTLWVASETEGLLSLREGETTRTVLDETQLGSRTVVSLAPSPKGGFWVVGRVSLLRVEPDGDGARVVERITAAQGLPRWWLSTVAEDDDGTLWVAALPGIARIPRSVREAALPPPSVRVTRVSVAGEAVPLDVPVRTVAGRDAVDVRWAALSYRDPTRIRHRFRLRPDDAWTQTDAPHLTFVAAAAGRYPIEVGSSRDGVTWVTAPVPIELRVTPPWYARPWVWSVGIMFGAVIGYAAHRLRLAHLVRLERQRTQIAMDLHDDLGATLGSIGLLAAVASEDGRQGTAGRRALDRIAEDARDAAASLADIVWSLRPGSETLDRLVLALRERGTELAPNGQVRVRVEAGDSIGRVPLALAVRRNVQWIAVEAMRNAIRHASPGAIDVRLEPEADRWRLSVSDDGDGWAGGPNERARGGMGLENMKRRAEAIGGTLEVRATAPRGTTVSVRFRADGRRPRMIDRWRRGRPESTMGTRRDP
;
A
#
# COMPACT_ATOMS: atom_id res chain seq x y z
N MET A 1 40.97 31.29 39.08
CA MET A 1 42.03 30.62 38.27
C MET A 1 41.47 29.62 37.29
N THR A 2 40.44 28.92 37.58
CA THR A 2 39.82 27.94 36.67
C THR A 2 39.08 28.55 35.48
N GLN A 3 38.50 29.74 35.64
CA GLN A 3 37.85 30.46 34.52
C GLN A 3 38.87 31.18 33.59
N ALA A 4 40.03 31.56 34.08
CA ALA A 4 41.11 32.17 33.26
C ALA A 4 41.85 31.11 32.43
N LEU A 5 41.96 29.88 32.93
CA LEU A 5 42.56 28.76 32.18
C LEU A 5 41.62 28.23 31.07
N LEU A 6 40.29 28.30 31.28
CA LEU A 6 39.31 27.97 30.23
C LEU A 6 39.30 29.03 29.10
N ALA A 7 39.47 30.35 29.49
CA ALA A 7 39.56 31.44 28.50
C ALA A 7 40.87 31.38 27.70
N ALA A 8 41.97 30.97 28.33
CA ALA A 8 43.28 30.85 27.67
C ALA A 8 43.33 29.61 26.76
N ALA A 9 42.68 28.50 27.13
CA ALA A 9 42.57 27.30 26.31
C ALA A 9 41.66 27.50 25.06
N VAL A 10 40.70 28.42 25.16
CA VAL A 10 39.85 28.80 24.01
C VAL A 10 40.57 29.77 23.09
N SER A 11 41.56 30.56 23.59
CA SER A 11 42.35 31.53 22.78
C SER A 11 43.51 30.89 22.01
N LEU A 12 43.99 29.69 22.38
CA LEU A 12 45.05 28.98 21.66
C LEU A 12 44.55 28.02 20.59
N ALA A 13 43.23 27.86 20.45
CA ALA A 13 42.59 27.11 19.34
C ALA A 13 42.14 28.02 18.18
N ALA A 14 42.58 29.26 18.15
CA ALA A 14 41.99 30.29 17.26
C ALA A 14 42.62 30.44 15.87
N ASP A 15 43.49 29.51 15.43
CA ASP A 15 43.99 29.48 14.04
C ASP A 15 43.36 28.40 13.17
N VAL A 16 42.28 27.75 13.61
CA VAL A 16 41.41 26.99 12.71
C VAL A 16 40.58 28.01 11.94
N VAL A 17 40.79 28.15 10.65
CA VAL A 17 39.89 28.90 9.74
C VAL A 17 38.46 28.49 10.03
N GLN A 18 37.74 29.26 10.86
CA GLN A 18 36.31 29.02 11.08
C GLN A 18 35.59 29.24 9.76
N PRO A 19 34.76 28.30 9.33
CA PRO A 19 34.06 28.41 8.04
C PRO A 19 33.14 29.63 8.05
N ALA A 20 33.16 30.39 6.95
CA ALA A 20 32.34 31.59 6.79
C ALA A 20 30.84 31.29 6.74
N ALA A 21 30.48 30.12 6.23
CA ALA A 21 29.10 29.60 6.17
C ALA A 21 29.13 28.08 6.20
N ALA A 22 28.12 27.46 6.73
CA ALA A 22 27.90 26.00 6.59
C ALA A 22 26.64 25.72 5.79
N ARG A 23 26.63 24.56 5.21
CA ARG A 23 25.47 24.05 4.45
C ARG A 23 25.02 22.76 5.11
N HIS A 24 23.72 22.63 5.34
CA HIS A 24 23.17 21.44 6.00
C HIS A 24 22.71 20.42 4.97
N GLY A 25 23.19 19.19 5.13
CA GLY A 25 22.63 18.01 4.46
C GLY A 25 21.29 17.63 5.06
N LEU A 26 20.44 17.04 4.24
CA LEU A 26 19.30 16.30 4.73
C LEU A 26 19.75 14.85 4.94
N GLU A 27 19.70 14.38 6.17
CA GLU A 27 19.98 13.00 6.48
C GLU A 27 18.89 12.09 5.89
N VAL A 28 19.30 10.97 5.29
CA VAL A 28 18.38 9.97 4.74
C VAL A 28 18.04 8.89 5.79
N GLY A 29 18.41 9.13 7.05
CA GLY A 29 18.35 8.17 8.16
C GLY A 29 16.97 7.67 8.56
N ASP A 30 15.89 8.36 8.19
CA ASP A 30 14.52 7.98 8.55
C ASP A 30 13.82 7.08 7.51
N LEU A 31 14.52 6.66 6.47
CA LEU A 31 13.92 5.82 5.43
C LEU A 31 13.94 4.33 5.83
N PRO A 32 12.84 3.61 5.62
CA PRO A 32 12.79 2.18 5.95
C PRO A 32 13.79 1.38 5.12
N GLY A 33 14.52 0.47 5.79
CA GLY A 33 15.47 -0.43 5.13
C GLY A 33 16.82 0.19 4.80
N ILE A 34 17.18 1.36 5.37
CA ILE A 34 18.51 1.93 5.19
C ILE A 34 19.59 0.95 5.68
N PRO A 35 20.59 0.62 4.85
CA PRO A 35 21.65 -0.30 5.26
C PRO A 35 22.62 0.34 6.26
N ALA A 36 23.18 -0.47 7.14
CA ALA A 36 24.27 -0.03 8.03
C ALA A 36 25.61 0.01 7.30
N GLY A 37 26.53 0.88 7.76
CA GLY A 37 27.90 0.94 7.26
C GLY A 37 27.98 1.27 5.75
N ILE A 38 27.33 2.36 5.34
CA ILE A 38 27.34 2.81 3.94
C ILE A 38 28.74 3.35 3.58
N ALA A 39 29.38 2.72 2.60
CA ALA A 39 30.71 3.09 2.15
C ALA A 39 30.71 3.99 0.91
N ASP A 40 29.86 3.69 -0.07
CA ASP A 40 29.85 4.39 -1.36
C ASP A 40 28.49 4.39 -2.03
N VAL A 41 28.25 5.34 -2.93
CA VAL A 41 27.02 5.47 -3.72
C VAL A 41 27.32 5.86 -5.15
N ALA A 42 26.54 5.36 -6.09
CA ALA A 42 26.57 5.72 -7.50
C ALA A 42 25.15 5.67 -8.10
N HIS A 43 24.85 6.44 -9.14
CA HIS A 43 23.60 6.33 -9.87
C HIS A 43 23.80 5.66 -11.23
N ASP A 44 22.82 4.84 -11.66
CA ASP A 44 22.82 4.24 -12.97
C ASP A 44 22.18 5.13 -14.05
N GLU A 45 22.19 4.68 -15.29
CA GLU A 45 21.59 5.40 -16.43
C GLU A 45 20.08 5.60 -16.30
N ASP A 46 19.38 4.74 -15.57
CA ASP A 46 17.94 4.88 -15.29
C ASP A 46 17.66 5.91 -14.19
N GLY A 47 18.66 6.24 -13.39
CA GLY A 47 18.60 7.19 -12.29
C GLY A 47 18.45 6.54 -10.92
N PHE A 48 18.47 5.21 -10.80
CA PHE A 48 18.51 4.55 -9.48
C PHE A 48 19.83 4.81 -8.77
N LEU A 49 19.76 5.07 -7.48
CA LEU A 49 20.93 5.17 -6.64
C LEU A 49 21.32 3.79 -6.10
N TRP A 50 22.56 3.38 -6.36
CA TRP A 50 23.13 2.16 -5.85
C TRP A 50 24.01 2.47 -4.64
N VAL A 51 23.89 1.66 -3.60
CA VAL A 51 24.55 1.87 -2.31
C VAL A 51 25.37 0.64 -1.96
N ALA A 52 26.67 0.82 -1.82
CA ALA A 52 27.58 -0.16 -1.29
C ALA A 52 27.65 -0.04 0.23
N SER A 53 27.44 -1.14 0.94
CA SER A 53 27.46 -1.16 2.39
C SER A 53 28.10 -2.43 2.96
N GLU A 54 28.32 -2.47 4.26
CA GLU A 54 28.75 -3.68 4.96
C GLU A 54 27.74 -4.84 4.86
N GLU A 55 26.47 -4.54 4.61
CA GLU A 55 25.40 -5.53 4.48
C GLU A 55 25.20 -6.04 3.06
N GLY A 56 25.80 -5.40 2.06
CA GLY A 56 25.69 -5.75 0.66
C GLY A 56 25.42 -4.58 -0.26
N LEU A 57 24.96 -4.89 -1.46
CA LEU A 57 24.54 -3.92 -2.48
C LEU A 57 23.05 -3.65 -2.39
N PHE A 58 22.69 -2.37 -2.33
CA PHE A 58 21.30 -1.94 -2.30
C PHE A 58 21.01 -1.00 -3.48
N ARG A 59 19.79 -1.09 -4.00
CA ARG A 59 19.24 -0.13 -4.95
C ARG A 59 18.20 0.73 -4.24
N PHE A 60 18.35 2.03 -4.32
CA PHE A 60 17.43 3.02 -3.78
C PHE A 60 16.65 3.71 -4.90
N ASP A 61 15.34 3.76 -4.79
CA ASP A 61 14.44 4.35 -5.78
C ASP A 61 13.85 5.72 -5.37
N GLY A 62 14.34 6.27 -4.25
CA GLY A 62 13.83 7.50 -3.65
C GLY A 62 12.87 7.25 -2.48
N THR A 63 12.38 6.03 -2.31
CA THR A 63 11.43 5.64 -1.26
C THR A 63 11.90 4.46 -0.42
N GLU A 64 12.47 3.42 -1.04
CA GLU A 64 12.92 2.21 -0.34
C GLU A 64 14.29 1.71 -0.83
N PHE A 65 15.01 1.04 0.08
CA PHE A 65 16.25 0.35 -0.23
C PHE A 65 15.97 -1.13 -0.48
N VAL A 66 16.24 -1.58 -1.69
CA VAL A 66 16.06 -2.97 -2.10
C VAL A 66 17.42 -3.64 -2.24
N ARG A 67 17.68 -4.66 -1.42
CA ARG A 67 18.94 -5.41 -1.49
C ARG A 67 19.04 -6.25 -2.76
N THR A 68 20.19 -6.16 -3.42
CA THR A 68 20.51 -6.93 -4.62
C THR A 68 21.58 -7.95 -4.28
N GLY A 69 21.24 -9.23 -4.40
CA GLY A 69 22.19 -10.33 -4.14
C GLY A 69 22.40 -10.71 -2.67
N GLY A 70 23.45 -11.46 -2.41
CA GLY A 70 23.82 -11.94 -1.08
C GLY A 70 24.49 -10.88 -0.19
N ARG A 71 24.77 -11.24 1.07
CA ARG A 71 25.54 -10.40 2.00
C ARG A 71 27.02 -10.46 1.64
N VAL A 72 27.54 -9.37 1.08
CA VAL A 72 28.97 -9.16 0.78
C VAL A 72 29.34 -7.79 1.29
N ARG A 73 30.36 -7.67 2.14
CA ARG A 73 30.85 -6.36 2.60
C ARG A 73 31.47 -5.60 1.45
N LEU A 74 30.86 -4.47 1.08
CA LEU A 74 31.26 -3.68 -0.09
C LEU A 74 31.82 -2.33 0.35
N GLN A 75 32.88 -1.87 -0.35
CA GLN A 75 33.52 -0.58 -0.08
C GLN A 75 33.29 0.45 -1.20
N GLN A 76 32.92 0.01 -2.41
CA GLN A 76 32.70 0.90 -3.55
C GLN A 76 31.65 0.31 -4.47
N VAL A 77 30.90 1.18 -5.13
CA VAL A 77 29.97 0.84 -6.22
C VAL A 77 30.20 1.77 -7.40
N MET A 78 30.20 1.20 -8.58
CA MET A 78 30.35 1.94 -9.83
C MET A 78 29.34 1.48 -10.85
N THR A 79 28.87 2.42 -11.66
CA THR A 79 27.88 2.19 -12.70
C THR A 79 28.50 2.46 -14.07
N GLY A 80 28.24 1.59 -14.99
CA GLY A 80 28.72 1.66 -16.36
C GLY A 80 27.59 1.67 -17.38
N PRO A 81 27.94 1.66 -18.68
CA PRO A 81 26.94 1.64 -19.74
C PRO A 81 26.06 0.36 -19.69
N GLU A 82 24.93 0.40 -20.40
CA GLU A 82 24.01 -0.74 -20.50
C GLU A 82 23.50 -1.24 -19.13
N ARG A 83 23.34 -0.32 -18.17
CA ARG A 83 22.89 -0.60 -16.80
C ARG A 83 23.82 -1.55 -16.03
N SER A 84 25.09 -1.61 -16.44
CA SER A 84 26.05 -2.41 -15.69
C SER A 84 26.36 -1.79 -14.33
N VAL A 85 26.34 -2.60 -13.29
CA VAL A 85 26.67 -2.20 -11.93
C VAL A 85 27.74 -3.15 -11.41
N VAL A 86 28.86 -2.57 -10.99
CA VAL A 86 29.98 -3.32 -10.43
C VAL A 86 30.21 -2.85 -9.01
N ALA A 87 30.37 -3.80 -8.09
CA ALA A 87 30.65 -3.54 -6.70
C ALA A 87 32.03 -4.10 -6.33
N HIS A 88 32.79 -3.32 -5.56
CA HIS A 88 34.11 -3.68 -5.04
C HIS A 88 33.98 -4.08 -3.57
N ALA A 89 34.39 -5.31 -3.25
CA ALA A 89 34.31 -5.85 -1.90
C ALA A 89 35.56 -5.50 -1.08
N PHE A 90 35.40 -5.42 0.25
CA PHE A 90 36.51 -5.20 1.19
C PHE A 90 37.65 -6.19 1.05
N GLY A 91 37.44 -7.38 0.48
CA GLY A 91 38.47 -8.36 0.18
C GLY A 91 39.18 -8.13 -1.15
N GLY A 92 39.03 -6.96 -1.81
CA GLY A 92 39.71 -6.64 -3.06
C GLY A 92 39.14 -7.36 -4.29
N THR A 93 37.92 -7.94 -4.21
CA THR A 93 37.26 -8.61 -5.34
C THR A 93 36.19 -7.73 -5.99
N LEU A 94 36.05 -7.82 -7.31
CA LEU A 94 35.01 -7.14 -8.06
C LEU A 94 33.83 -8.07 -8.31
N HIS A 95 32.63 -7.56 -8.15
CA HIS A 95 31.38 -8.28 -8.37
C HIS A 95 30.47 -7.52 -9.32
N GLU A 96 29.85 -8.21 -10.26
CA GLU A 96 28.86 -7.64 -11.17
C GLU A 96 27.44 -7.99 -10.70
N ALA A 97 26.56 -7.00 -10.65
CA ALA A 97 25.16 -7.22 -10.35
C ALA A 97 24.41 -7.63 -11.62
N ARG A 98 23.89 -8.85 -11.66
CA ARG A 98 23.08 -9.38 -12.78
C ARG A 98 21.83 -10.08 -12.26
N SER A 99 20.67 -9.71 -12.79
CA SER A 99 19.40 -10.38 -12.50
C SER A 99 19.16 -10.61 -11.00
N GLY A 100 19.44 -9.59 -10.17
CA GLY A 100 19.22 -9.67 -8.72
C GLY A 100 20.27 -10.46 -7.93
N SER A 101 21.38 -10.86 -8.56
CA SER A 101 22.51 -11.57 -7.92
C SER A 101 23.81 -10.81 -8.10
N LEU A 102 24.74 -10.95 -7.13
CA LEU A 102 26.11 -10.47 -7.22
C LEU A 102 27.01 -11.65 -7.62
N ARG A 103 27.75 -11.53 -8.72
CA ARG A 103 28.68 -12.56 -9.20
C ARG A 103 30.09 -11.99 -9.28
N PRO A 104 31.11 -12.72 -8.81
CA PRO A 104 32.49 -12.30 -8.98
C PRO A 104 32.83 -12.13 -10.47
N ILE A 105 33.58 -11.09 -10.79
CA ILE A 105 34.08 -10.88 -12.15
C ILE A 105 35.32 -11.77 -12.33
N ALA A 106 35.26 -12.67 -13.31
CA ALA A 106 36.35 -13.57 -13.65
C ALA A 106 37.12 -13.06 -14.87
N ARG A 107 38.40 -13.44 -14.95
CA ARG A 107 39.24 -13.34 -16.15
C ARG A 107 38.90 -14.48 -17.12
N PRO A 108 39.37 -14.43 -18.38
CA PRO A 108 39.13 -15.52 -19.33
C PRO A 108 39.69 -16.89 -18.90
N ASP A 109 40.72 -16.91 -18.08
CA ASP A 109 41.30 -18.09 -17.51
C ASP A 109 40.52 -18.69 -16.32
N GLY A 110 39.36 -18.06 -15.95
CA GLY A 110 38.53 -18.45 -14.83
C GLY A 110 38.98 -17.94 -13.46
N SER A 111 40.13 -17.25 -13.37
CA SER A 111 40.60 -16.64 -12.12
C SER A 111 39.73 -15.41 -11.79
N THR A 112 39.45 -15.18 -10.50
CA THR A 112 38.81 -13.95 -10.06
C THR A 112 39.80 -12.81 -9.98
N VAL A 113 39.37 -11.59 -10.29
CA VAL A 113 40.14 -10.39 -10.08
C VAL A 113 40.19 -10.09 -8.58
N THR A 114 41.37 -10.18 -7.97
CA THR A 114 41.63 -9.95 -6.53
C THR A 114 42.60 -8.79 -6.33
N ASP A 115 42.78 -8.39 -5.08
CA ASP A 115 43.72 -7.35 -4.66
C ASP A 115 43.50 -6.00 -5.36
N VAL A 116 42.25 -5.70 -5.67
CA VAL A 116 41.86 -4.41 -6.24
C VAL A 116 41.88 -3.33 -5.16
N GLU A 117 42.56 -2.22 -5.44
CA GLU A 117 42.65 -1.04 -4.58
C GLU A 117 41.52 -0.03 -4.89
N ASP A 118 41.25 0.17 -6.17
CA ASP A 118 40.26 1.12 -6.67
C ASP A 118 39.85 0.74 -8.09
N ALA A 119 38.59 1.10 -8.48
CA ALA A 119 38.08 0.78 -9.81
C ALA A 119 37.12 1.86 -10.33
N VAL A 120 37.00 1.97 -11.67
CA VAL A 120 36.12 2.95 -12.30
C VAL A 120 35.77 2.54 -13.73
N PHE A 121 34.64 3.01 -14.26
CA PHE A 121 34.38 2.98 -15.69
C PHE A 121 34.90 4.26 -16.35
N ASP A 122 35.60 4.12 -17.49
CA ASP A 122 36.00 5.26 -18.29
C ASP A 122 34.82 5.78 -19.15
N GLY A 123 34.98 6.94 -19.76
CA GLY A 123 33.98 7.56 -20.65
C GLY A 123 33.63 6.73 -21.90
N SER A 124 34.40 5.70 -22.21
CA SER A 124 34.16 4.74 -23.29
C SER A 124 33.44 3.48 -22.79
N GLY A 125 33.20 3.37 -21.48
CA GLY A 125 32.52 2.25 -20.85
C GLY A 125 33.38 1.03 -20.58
N ASN A 126 34.69 1.18 -20.58
CA ASN A 126 35.60 0.12 -20.14
C ASN A 126 35.75 0.16 -18.64
N LEU A 127 35.76 -1.02 -18.01
CA LEU A 127 36.03 -1.14 -16.58
C LEU A 127 37.53 -1.17 -16.32
N TRP A 128 37.98 -0.28 -15.46
CA TRP A 128 39.37 -0.20 -15.02
C TRP A 128 39.48 -0.55 -13.55
N ALA A 129 40.52 -1.27 -13.18
CA ALA A 129 40.80 -1.62 -11.79
C ALA A 129 42.31 -1.53 -11.53
N LEU A 130 42.69 -1.05 -10.34
CA LEU A 130 44.08 -0.99 -9.90
C LEU A 130 44.37 -2.21 -9.01
N SER A 131 45.44 -2.93 -9.33
CA SER A 131 45.93 -4.05 -8.54
C SER A 131 47.44 -3.92 -8.39
N GLY A 132 47.90 -3.54 -7.21
CA GLY A 132 49.30 -3.30 -6.89
C GLY A 132 49.94 -2.21 -7.76
N SER A 133 50.82 -2.61 -8.71
CA SER A 133 51.50 -1.72 -9.65
C SER A 133 50.87 -1.67 -11.04
N THR A 134 49.77 -2.37 -11.26
CA THR A 134 49.17 -2.61 -12.58
C THR A 134 47.76 -2.04 -12.65
N ALA A 135 47.45 -1.35 -13.70
CA ALA A 135 46.10 -0.98 -14.06
C ALA A 135 45.52 -2.03 -15.02
N LEU A 136 44.45 -2.69 -14.61
CA LEU A 136 43.70 -3.68 -15.38
C LEU A 136 42.59 -2.99 -16.12
N ARG A 137 42.41 -3.27 -17.42
CA ARG A 137 41.32 -2.76 -18.24
C ARG A 137 40.52 -3.91 -18.82
N ARG A 138 39.21 -3.94 -18.55
CA ARG A 138 38.26 -4.81 -19.22
C ARG A 138 37.46 -3.99 -20.22
N ASP A 139 37.56 -4.33 -21.49
CA ASP A 139 36.78 -3.64 -22.52
C ASP A 139 35.32 -4.13 -22.55
N ARG A 140 34.48 -3.51 -23.39
CA ARG A 140 33.06 -3.89 -23.55
C ARG A 140 32.85 -5.31 -24.09
N SER A 141 33.84 -5.88 -24.79
CA SER A 141 33.80 -7.28 -25.25
C SER A 141 34.10 -8.28 -24.11
N GLY A 142 34.58 -7.79 -22.97
CA GLY A 142 35.01 -8.57 -21.83
C GLY A 142 36.50 -8.96 -21.87
N ALA A 143 37.26 -8.51 -22.88
CA ALA A 143 38.69 -8.75 -22.96
C ALA A 143 39.49 -7.92 -21.95
N TRP A 144 40.47 -8.57 -21.29
CA TRP A 144 41.32 -7.93 -20.31
C TRP A 144 42.67 -7.54 -20.91
N SER A 145 43.18 -6.40 -20.49
CA SER A 145 44.54 -5.91 -20.80
C SER A 145 45.19 -5.35 -19.52
N GLU A 146 46.49 -5.49 -19.41
CA GLU A 146 47.29 -5.03 -18.28
C GLU A 146 48.22 -3.90 -18.71
N ILE A 147 48.24 -2.82 -17.95
CA ILE A 147 48.97 -1.61 -18.24
C ILE A 147 49.74 -1.22 -16.98
N THR A 148 51.06 -1.22 -17.06
CA THR A 148 51.94 -0.81 -15.95
C THR A 148 52.60 0.52 -16.27
N PRO A 149 52.33 1.60 -15.51
CA PRO A 149 53.05 2.84 -15.62
C PRO A 149 54.53 2.63 -15.31
N ARG A 150 55.40 3.02 -16.22
CA ARG A 150 56.86 2.87 -16.00
C ARG A 150 57.39 4.06 -15.20
N SER A 151 58.09 3.79 -14.09
CA SER A 151 58.89 4.78 -13.40
C SER A 151 60.35 4.61 -13.83
N GLY A 152 61.08 5.72 -13.94
CA GLY A 152 62.55 5.67 -14.11
C GLY A 152 63.30 5.13 -12.88
N SER A 153 62.62 4.66 -11.84
CA SER A 153 63.19 4.14 -10.60
C SER A 153 62.98 2.63 -10.52
N ALA A 154 63.96 1.89 -9.98
CA ALA A 154 63.88 0.46 -9.77
C ALA A 154 62.87 0.00 -8.72
N ALA A 155 62.33 0.92 -7.92
CA ALA A 155 61.28 0.62 -6.95
C ALA A 155 59.92 0.60 -7.63
N GLY A 156 59.12 -0.43 -7.40
CA GLY A 156 57.76 -0.59 -7.96
C GLY A 156 56.86 0.60 -7.57
N ILE A 157 56.04 1.05 -8.50
CA ILE A 157 55.02 2.09 -8.26
C ILE A 157 53.77 1.43 -7.70
N TYR A 158 53.37 1.75 -6.48
CA TYR A 158 52.06 1.34 -5.97
C TYR A 158 50.97 2.32 -6.38
N LEU A 159 50.01 1.82 -7.12
CA LEU A 159 48.84 2.57 -7.58
C LEU A 159 47.80 2.68 -6.44
N ARG A 160 47.14 3.84 -6.33
CA ARG A 160 46.25 4.07 -5.21
C ARG A 160 44.85 4.53 -5.60
N SER A 161 44.75 5.45 -6.57
CA SER A 161 43.48 6.03 -6.94
C SER A 161 43.32 6.11 -8.45
N ILE A 162 42.11 5.97 -8.95
CA ILE A 162 41.79 6.00 -10.36
C ILE A 162 40.58 6.92 -10.61
N ALA A 163 40.61 7.65 -11.72
CA ALA A 163 39.49 8.50 -12.11
C ALA A 163 39.31 8.51 -13.63
N PRO A 164 38.09 8.64 -14.16
CA PRO A 164 37.84 8.72 -15.58
C PRO A 164 38.40 10.02 -16.16
N ARG A 165 38.95 9.91 -17.35
CA ARG A 165 39.43 11.07 -18.13
C ARG A 165 38.46 11.39 -19.24
N ARG A 166 38.12 12.67 -19.43
CA ARG A 166 37.19 13.10 -20.48
C ARG A 166 37.70 12.86 -21.90
N ALA A 167 39.00 12.97 -22.09
CA ALA A 167 39.65 12.68 -23.37
C ALA A 167 39.82 11.20 -23.68
N GLY A 168 39.22 10.29 -22.83
CA GLY A 168 39.36 8.86 -22.91
C GLY A 168 40.45 8.32 -22.00
N GLY A 169 40.27 7.05 -21.54
CA GLY A 169 41.12 6.42 -20.54
C GLY A 169 40.94 6.96 -19.13
N VAL A 170 41.99 6.92 -18.31
CA VAL A 170 41.92 7.23 -16.88
C VAL A 170 43.10 8.03 -16.37
N TYR A 171 42.91 8.74 -15.27
CA TYR A 171 44.00 9.25 -14.43
C TYR A 171 44.30 8.21 -13.35
N VAL A 172 45.57 8.01 -13.04
CA VAL A 172 46.03 7.07 -11.99
C VAL A 172 46.94 7.79 -11.01
N GLY A 173 46.59 7.77 -9.75
CA GLY A 173 47.34 8.33 -8.65
C GLY A 173 48.15 7.26 -7.91
N THR A 174 49.25 7.64 -7.31
CA THR A 174 50.19 6.73 -6.65
C THR A 174 50.39 7.07 -5.17
N PHE A 175 50.90 6.13 -4.43
CA PHE A 175 51.26 6.32 -3.01
C PHE A 175 52.41 7.32 -2.82
N ASP A 176 53.33 7.43 -3.79
CA ASP A 176 54.50 8.33 -3.70
C ASP A 176 54.25 9.71 -4.29
N GLY A 177 53.00 10.04 -4.63
CA GLY A 177 52.61 11.37 -5.08
C GLY A 177 52.89 11.67 -6.55
N ARG A 178 52.55 10.75 -7.42
CA ARG A 178 52.58 10.93 -8.87
C ARG A 178 51.15 10.76 -9.43
N VAL A 179 50.89 11.46 -10.52
CA VAL A 179 49.65 11.30 -11.29
C VAL A 179 49.99 11.01 -12.73
N TYR A 180 49.45 9.95 -13.26
CA TYR A 180 49.60 9.51 -14.65
C TYR A 180 48.30 9.65 -15.42
N ALA A 181 48.39 10.00 -16.69
CA ALA A 181 47.31 9.88 -17.66
C ALA A 181 47.54 8.57 -18.45
N VAL A 182 46.56 7.68 -18.45
CA VAL A 182 46.64 6.36 -19.09
C VAL A 182 45.53 6.22 -20.13
N ASN A 183 45.91 6.11 -21.40
CA ASN A 183 44.98 5.96 -22.51
C ASN A 183 45.58 5.04 -23.61
N PRO A 184 45.38 3.73 -23.59
CA PRO A 184 45.91 2.84 -24.62
C PRO A 184 45.38 3.20 -26.02
N PRO A 185 46.23 3.11 -27.07
CA PRO A 185 47.54 2.47 -27.08
C PRO A 185 48.71 3.39 -26.66
N GLU A 186 48.44 4.63 -26.24
CA GLU A 186 49.51 5.55 -25.80
C GLU A 186 50.16 5.05 -24.51
N PRO A 187 51.50 5.25 -24.37
CA PRO A 187 52.15 4.93 -23.12
C PRO A 187 51.69 5.84 -22.01
N PRO A 188 51.56 5.36 -20.72
CA PRO A 188 51.19 6.17 -19.59
C PRO A 188 52.13 7.43 -19.48
N GLY A 189 51.49 8.62 -19.54
CA GLY A 189 52.17 9.93 -19.43
C GLY A 189 52.11 10.44 -17.98
N ALA A 190 53.26 10.88 -17.43
CA ALA A 190 53.27 11.52 -16.12
C ALA A 190 52.70 12.95 -16.27
N LEU A 191 51.57 13.21 -15.59
CA LEU A 191 50.92 14.51 -15.53
C LEU A 191 51.52 15.39 -14.43
N ALA A 192 51.85 14.78 -13.28
CA ALA A 192 52.47 15.42 -12.14
C ALA A 192 53.35 14.45 -11.36
N SER A 193 54.41 14.96 -10.76
CA SER A 193 55.31 14.24 -9.88
C SER A 193 55.74 15.09 -8.69
N GLY A 194 56.22 14.44 -7.62
CA GLY A 194 56.75 15.15 -6.46
C GLY A 194 55.67 15.90 -5.65
N LEU A 195 54.45 15.37 -5.58
CA LEU A 195 53.39 15.93 -4.74
C LEU A 195 53.66 15.74 -3.23
N GLY A 196 54.59 14.84 -2.90
CA GLY A 196 55.11 14.63 -1.57
C GLY A 196 54.19 13.91 -0.60
N GLY A 197 53.09 13.35 -1.08
CA GLY A 197 52.13 12.59 -0.28
C GLY A 197 51.28 11.71 -1.19
N MET A 198 50.50 10.77 -0.59
CA MET A 198 49.65 9.82 -1.32
C MET A 198 48.51 10.53 -2.06
N VAL A 199 48.30 10.20 -3.32
CA VAL A 199 47.19 10.67 -4.13
C VAL A 199 45.94 9.84 -3.77
N GLN A 200 45.03 10.42 -2.98
CA GLN A 200 43.86 9.71 -2.43
C GLN A 200 42.67 9.68 -3.40
N ALA A 201 42.45 10.76 -4.13
CA ALA A 201 41.39 10.89 -5.13
C ALA A 201 41.80 11.89 -6.22
N ILE A 202 41.24 11.71 -7.42
CA ILE A 202 41.51 12.61 -8.59
C ILE A 202 40.17 12.93 -9.22
N VAL A 203 40.02 14.12 -9.77
CA VAL A 203 38.84 14.49 -10.57
C VAL A 203 39.22 15.48 -11.66
N GLU A 204 38.55 15.40 -12.80
CA GLU A 204 38.65 16.36 -13.92
C GLU A 204 37.33 17.14 -14.02
N ASP A 205 37.42 18.47 -14.09
CA ASP A 205 36.24 19.31 -14.25
C ASP A 205 35.82 19.49 -15.72
N SER A 206 34.72 20.26 -15.95
CA SER A 206 34.20 20.54 -17.28
C SER A 206 35.13 21.31 -18.18
N ALA A 207 36.08 22.07 -17.63
CA ALA A 207 37.08 22.82 -18.33
C ALA A 207 38.42 22.04 -18.56
N GLY A 208 38.44 20.74 -18.19
CA GLY A 208 39.62 19.89 -18.31
C GLY A 208 40.70 20.16 -17.25
N ARG A 209 40.38 20.87 -16.16
CA ARG A 209 41.28 21.11 -15.05
C ARG A 209 41.27 19.88 -14.11
N VAL A 210 42.46 19.42 -13.71
CA VAL A 210 42.63 18.24 -12.87
C VAL A 210 42.90 18.67 -11.44
N PHE A 211 42.15 18.05 -10.51
CA PHE A 211 42.31 18.24 -9.08
C PHE A 211 42.61 16.93 -8.40
N ALA A 212 43.38 16.97 -7.32
CA ALA A 212 43.71 15.78 -6.55
C ALA A 212 43.70 16.07 -5.04
N ASN A 213 43.23 15.08 -4.28
CA ASN A 213 43.39 15.02 -2.82
C ASN A 213 44.74 14.40 -2.48
N ILE A 214 45.59 15.11 -1.78
CA ILE A 214 46.89 14.64 -1.33
C ILE A 214 46.86 14.39 0.17
N ARG A 215 47.17 13.18 0.56
CA ARG A 215 47.28 12.78 1.98
C ARG A 215 48.73 12.66 2.40
N GLY A 216 49.09 13.46 3.42
CA GLY A 216 50.47 13.54 3.94
C GLY A 216 51.36 14.47 3.13
N GLY A 217 52.53 14.77 3.73
CA GLY A 217 53.56 15.61 3.08
C GLY A 217 53.23 17.12 3.06
N PRO A 218 54.09 17.91 2.40
CA PRO A 218 54.00 19.36 2.42
C PRO A 218 52.84 19.93 1.58
N ARG A 219 52.20 19.12 0.74
CA ARG A 219 51.03 19.49 -0.05
C ARG A 219 49.78 18.78 0.41
N HIS A 220 49.73 18.45 1.70
CA HIS A 220 48.54 17.84 2.28
C HIS A 220 47.30 18.74 2.08
N GLY A 221 46.31 18.25 1.35
CA GLY A 221 45.16 19.04 0.97
C GLY A 221 44.64 18.76 -0.45
N VAL A 222 43.85 19.70 -0.95
CA VAL A 222 43.38 19.68 -2.35
C VAL A 222 44.33 20.48 -3.22
N VAL A 223 44.88 19.89 -4.27
CA VAL A 223 45.74 20.53 -5.22
C VAL A 223 45.08 20.63 -6.59
N ARG A 224 45.39 21.67 -7.34
CA ARG A 224 45.10 21.79 -8.75
C ARG A 224 46.38 21.49 -9.55
N ILE A 225 46.27 20.55 -10.51
CA ILE A 225 47.39 20.17 -11.37
C ILE A 225 47.23 20.89 -12.70
N ALA A 226 48.14 21.75 -13.02
CA ALA A 226 48.18 22.49 -14.27
C ALA A 226 49.50 22.20 -15.03
N LYS A 227 49.53 22.43 -16.33
CA LYS A 227 50.74 22.29 -17.14
C LYS A 227 51.92 23.16 -16.62
N THR A 228 51.61 24.24 -15.95
CA THR A 228 52.56 25.21 -15.41
C THR A 228 53.04 24.88 -13.98
N GLY A 229 52.46 23.88 -13.37
CA GLY A 229 52.79 23.45 -11.98
C GLY A 229 51.59 23.01 -11.16
N VAL A 230 51.84 22.82 -9.88
CA VAL A 230 50.83 22.34 -8.91
C VAL A 230 50.57 23.43 -7.89
N GLU A 231 49.30 23.78 -7.75
CA GLU A 231 48.80 24.77 -6.80
C GLU A 231 48.03 24.09 -5.65
N LEU A 232 48.37 24.42 -4.41
CA LEU A 232 47.62 23.96 -3.23
C LEU A 232 46.45 24.93 -2.97
N LEU A 233 45.21 24.42 -3.08
CA LEU A 233 44.00 25.21 -2.98
C LEU A 233 43.47 25.29 -1.55
N ALA A 234 43.58 24.19 -0.81
CA ALA A 234 43.06 24.08 0.57
C ALA A 234 43.97 23.22 1.44
N PRO A 235 44.91 23.84 2.14
CA PRO A 235 45.64 23.15 3.20
C PRO A 235 44.71 22.88 4.37
N ARG A 236 44.73 21.67 4.89
CA ARG A 236 43.84 21.25 6.00
C ARG A 236 44.47 20.11 6.77
N SER A 237 44.15 20.01 8.08
CA SER A 237 44.77 19.03 8.97
C SER A 237 44.07 17.67 8.98
N GLY A 238 42.83 17.52 8.43
CA GLY A 238 42.10 16.27 8.39
C GLY A 238 42.56 15.30 7.29
N ARG A 239 41.88 14.17 7.17
CA ARG A 239 42.14 13.16 6.12
C ARG A 239 41.20 13.34 4.95
N PRO A 240 41.69 13.72 3.75
CA PRO A 240 40.85 13.77 2.57
C PRO A 240 40.51 12.34 2.09
N THR A 241 39.26 12.11 1.67
CA THR A 241 38.81 10.77 1.24
C THR A 241 38.31 10.74 -0.19
N SER A 242 37.43 11.65 -0.57
CA SER A 242 36.77 11.67 -1.88
C SER A 242 36.78 13.05 -2.49
N LEU A 243 36.61 13.12 -3.82
CA LEU A 243 36.64 14.35 -4.58
C LEU A 243 35.65 14.26 -5.75
N VAL A 244 34.76 15.24 -5.88
CA VAL A 244 33.82 15.33 -7.00
C VAL A 244 33.74 16.78 -7.51
N VAL A 245 33.28 16.95 -8.75
CA VAL A 245 32.99 18.24 -9.34
C VAL A 245 31.50 18.38 -9.55
N ARG A 246 30.95 19.52 -9.14
CA ARG A 246 29.60 19.92 -9.44
C ARG A 246 29.58 21.37 -9.92
N ARG A 247 29.12 21.57 -11.16
CA ARG A 247 29.23 22.86 -11.84
C ARG A 247 30.72 23.35 -11.82
N ASP A 248 31.01 24.55 -11.33
CA ASP A 248 32.36 25.10 -11.24
C ASP A 248 32.99 24.95 -9.85
N CYS A 249 32.42 24.09 -9.00
CA CYS A 249 32.85 23.88 -7.64
C CYS A 249 33.42 22.46 -7.46
N VAL A 250 34.59 22.38 -6.86
CA VAL A 250 35.21 21.09 -6.44
C VAL A 250 34.80 20.83 -5.02
N TRP A 251 34.25 19.64 -4.79
CA TRP A 251 33.82 19.19 -3.50
C TRP A 251 34.73 18.09 -2.99
N SER A 252 35.21 18.25 -1.77
CA SER A 252 36.13 17.31 -1.12
C SER A 252 35.56 16.83 0.21
N SER A 253 35.55 15.50 0.42
CA SER A 253 35.19 14.90 1.70
C SER A 253 36.41 14.74 2.60
N TRP A 254 36.24 15.02 3.89
CA TRP A 254 37.24 14.95 4.93
C TRP A 254 36.68 14.23 6.14
N ASP A 255 37.54 13.78 7.05
CA ASP A 255 37.11 13.14 8.29
C ASP A 255 36.26 14.05 9.22
N ASP A 256 36.32 15.34 9.03
CA ASP A 256 35.63 16.38 9.81
C ASP A 256 34.54 17.13 9.02
N GLY A 257 34.24 16.72 7.77
CA GLY A 257 33.17 17.32 6.95
C GLY A 257 33.43 17.31 5.46
N VAL A 258 32.58 18.03 4.72
CA VAL A 258 32.67 18.19 3.28
C VAL A 258 33.04 19.65 2.98
N VAL A 259 34.00 19.87 2.11
CA VAL A 259 34.51 21.19 1.75
C VAL A 259 34.20 21.50 0.29
N ALA A 260 33.66 22.67 0.03
CA ALA A 260 33.47 23.26 -1.30
C ALA A 260 34.59 24.23 -1.62
N LEU A 261 35.20 24.05 -2.78
CA LEU A 261 36.28 24.90 -3.28
C LEU A 261 35.83 25.58 -4.57
N ARG A 262 35.68 26.89 -4.51
CA ARG A 262 35.39 27.74 -5.67
C ARG A 262 36.58 28.58 -6.02
N ALA A 263 36.81 28.82 -7.29
CA ALA A 263 37.88 29.70 -7.73
C ALA A 263 37.68 31.10 -7.16
N GLY A 264 38.72 31.63 -6.45
CA GLY A 264 38.70 32.99 -5.91
C GLY A 264 37.85 33.19 -4.64
N ALA A 265 37.31 32.12 -4.06
CA ALA A 265 36.56 32.18 -2.80
C ALA A 265 37.26 31.34 -1.71
N PRO A 266 37.11 31.70 -0.43
CA PRO A 266 37.58 30.87 0.68
C PRO A 266 36.86 29.54 0.73
N PRO A 267 37.50 28.47 1.24
CA PRO A 267 36.85 27.16 1.38
C PRO A 267 35.59 27.25 2.24
N GLU A 268 34.49 26.71 1.73
CA GLU A 268 33.22 26.58 2.46
C GLU A 268 33.07 25.19 3.03
N VAL A 269 32.72 25.02 4.30
CA VAL A 269 32.53 23.72 4.94
C VAL A 269 31.04 23.39 5.03
N LEU A 270 30.64 22.22 4.53
CA LEU A 270 29.36 21.60 4.78
C LEU A 270 29.46 20.78 6.06
N LEU A 271 28.63 21.10 7.04
CA LEU A 271 28.51 20.31 8.25
C LEU A 271 27.14 19.63 8.27
N PRO A 272 27.03 18.33 8.52
CA PRO A 272 25.76 17.67 8.78
C PRO A 272 25.19 18.13 10.12
N VAL A 273 23.87 18.00 10.28
CA VAL A 273 23.12 18.49 11.46
C VAL A 273 23.58 17.82 12.77
N HIS A 274 24.19 16.66 12.73
CA HIS A 274 24.59 15.87 13.90
C HIS A 274 26.03 15.31 13.77
N GLY A 275 26.99 16.17 13.51
CA GLY A 275 28.38 15.76 13.46
C GLY A 275 28.68 14.73 12.37
N PHE A 276 29.66 14.95 11.56
CA PHE A 276 30.10 14.04 10.49
C PHE A 276 31.30 13.23 11.00
N PRO A 277 31.09 12.02 11.54
CA PRO A 277 32.22 11.26 12.08
C PRO A 277 32.80 10.41 10.95
N GLY A 278 33.84 10.92 10.31
CA GLY A 278 34.68 10.20 9.36
C GLY A 278 34.30 10.39 7.90
N GLY A 279 35.30 10.73 7.09
CA GLY A 279 35.21 10.96 5.67
C GLY A 279 34.76 9.72 4.88
N GLY A 280 33.64 9.85 4.19
CA GLY A 280 33.12 8.86 3.27
C GLY A 280 33.27 9.30 1.82
N SER A 281 32.59 8.63 0.92
CA SER A 281 32.52 8.94 -0.51
C SER A 281 31.58 10.11 -0.79
N LEU A 282 31.84 10.81 -1.86
CA LEU A 282 30.97 11.84 -2.45
C LEU A 282 30.49 11.39 -3.82
N HIS A 283 29.26 11.74 -4.12
CA HIS A 283 28.66 11.48 -5.42
C HIS A 283 27.71 12.62 -5.82
N VAL A 284 27.65 12.94 -7.10
CA VAL A 284 26.69 13.91 -7.66
C VAL A 284 25.76 13.15 -8.58
N ASP A 285 24.45 13.17 -8.30
CA ASP A 285 23.46 12.51 -9.13
C ASP A 285 23.09 13.32 -10.37
N HIS A 286 22.22 12.76 -11.21
CA HIS A 286 21.75 13.36 -12.46
C HIS A 286 20.95 14.68 -12.26
N GLU A 287 20.38 14.90 -11.07
CA GLU A 287 19.70 16.15 -10.70
C GLU A 287 20.67 17.19 -10.12
N GLY A 288 21.93 16.81 -9.94
CA GLY A 288 22.94 17.65 -9.31
C GLY A 288 22.86 17.65 -7.78
N THR A 289 22.15 16.72 -7.16
CA THR A 289 22.18 16.54 -5.72
C THR A 289 23.51 15.95 -5.31
N LEU A 290 24.15 16.52 -4.30
CA LEU A 290 25.37 15.98 -3.74
C LEU A 290 25.00 14.98 -2.64
N TRP A 291 25.55 13.78 -2.76
CA TRP A 291 25.46 12.73 -1.77
C TRP A 291 26.78 12.56 -1.05
N ALA A 292 26.76 12.38 0.25
CA ALA A 292 27.93 12.09 1.07
C ALA A 292 27.63 10.90 1.97
N THR A 293 28.54 9.95 2.01
CA THR A 293 28.47 8.80 2.90
C THR A 293 29.34 9.01 4.15
N SER A 294 28.97 8.37 5.24
CA SER A 294 29.76 8.31 6.45
C SER A 294 29.73 6.90 7.01
N PHE A 295 30.89 6.36 7.40
CA PHE A 295 30.97 4.99 7.94
C PHE A 295 30.16 4.80 9.21
N SER A 296 29.94 5.85 10.01
CA SER A 296 29.21 5.79 11.27
C SER A 296 27.92 6.62 11.27
N GLY A 297 27.70 7.48 10.28
CA GLY A 297 26.59 8.44 10.22
C GLY A 297 25.61 8.23 9.07
N GLY A 298 25.77 7.18 8.26
CA GLY A 298 24.83 6.86 7.18
C GLY A 298 25.01 7.67 5.89
N LEU A 299 23.89 7.97 5.24
CA LEU A 299 23.83 8.64 3.95
C LEU A 299 23.25 10.05 4.10
N HIS A 300 24.01 11.04 3.67
CA HIS A 300 23.64 12.44 3.71
C HIS A 300 23.34 12.95 2.31
N ARG A 301 22.25 13.70 2.18
CA ARG A 301 21.79 14.28 0.91
C ARG A 301 21.79 15.80 0.99
N TYR A 302 22.44 16.44 0.04
CA TYR A 302 22.49 17.90 -0.13
C TYR A 302 21.82 18.27 -1.45
N PRO A 303 20.51 18.49 -1.46
CA PRO A 303 19.75 18.74 -2.70
C PRO A 303 20.15 20.03 -3.38
N GLU A 304 20.51 21.05 -2.61
CA GLU A 304 21.01 22.32 -3.14
C GLU A 304 22.18 22.85 -2.30
N PRO A 305 23.41 22.37 -2.57
CA PRO A 305 24.58 22.77 -1.82
C PRO A 305 25.00 24.21 -2.05
N ASP A 306 24.37 24.97 -2.98
CA ASP A 306 24.65 26.39 -3.20
C ASP A 306 23.90 27.34 -2.24
N THR A 307 22.99 26.82 -1.43
CA THR A 307 22.33 27.54 -0.34
C THR A 307 23.29 27.66 0.84
N ALA A 308 23.58 28.89 1.28
CA ALA A 308 24.39 29.09 2.47
C ALA A 308 23.53 29.16 3.73
N LEU A 309 24.02 28.53 4.80
CA LEU A 309 23.38 28.52 6.12
C LEU A 309 24.36 29.00 7.16
N TRP A 310 23.88 29.85 8.07
CA TRP A 310 24.61 30.30 9.24
C TRP A 310 23.86 29.83 10.50
N THR A 311 24.57 29.11 11.33
CA THR A 311 24.07 28.67 12.65
C THR A 311 25.12 29.06 13.72
N ALA A 312 24.81 28.89 14.98
CA ALA A 312 25.77 29.10 16.07
C ALA A 312 27.05 28.25 15.91
N ALA A 313 26.92 27.05 15.36
CA ALA A 313 28.05 26.16 15.05
C ALA A 313 28.96 26.69 13.94
N VAL A 314 28.47 27.61 13.11
CA VAL A 314 29.16 28.13 11.92
C VAL A 314 29.27 29.66 11.91
N GLY A 315 29.61 30.20 13.03
CA GLY A 315 29.97 31.60 13.14
C GLY A 315 28.81 32.58 13.20
N LEU A 316 27.58 32.11 13.43
CA LEU A 316 26.49 32.96 13.84
C LEU A 316 26.66 33.28 15.33
N PRO A 317 26.74 34.54 15.75
CA PRO A 317 26.92 34.85 17.16
C PRO A 317 25.83 34.30 18.07
N HIS A 318 24.59 34.09 17.52
CA HIS A 318 23.45 33.62 18.29
C HIS A 318 22.53 32.79 17.40
N ALA A 319 21.94 31.74 17.96
CA ALA A 319 21.10 30.77 17.25
C ALA A 319 19.64 31.19 17.03
N ALA A 320 19.07 31.99 17.92
CA ALA A 320 17.66 32.34 17.88
C ALA A 320 17.43 33.62 17.05
N ILE A 321 17.28 33.46 15.75
CA ILE A 321 17.03 34.55 14.80
C ILE A 321 15.54 34.78 14.65
N ARG A 322 15.13 36.03 14.83
CA ARG A 322 13.70 36.37 14.70
C ARG A 322 13.37 37.04 13.38
N GLN A 323 14.25 37.90 12.86
CA GLN A 323 13.99 38.64 11.63
C GLN A 323 15.28 38.86 10.85
N VAL A 324 15.12 38.93 9.53
CA VAL A 324 16.14 39.43 8.63
C VAL A 324 15.52 40.49 7.76
N ILE A 325 16.23 41.56 7.50
CA ILE A 325 15.85 42.66 6.58
C ILE A 325 16.98 43.04 5.63
N PRO A 326 16.65 43.37 4.36
CA PRO A 326 17.61 43.98 3.46
C PRO A 326 17.89 45.42 3.86
N GLY A 327 19.07 45.94 3.52
CA GLY A 327 19.37 47.35 3.86
C GLY A 327 20.50 47.91 3.05
N GLY A 328 20.22 48.45 1.89
CA GLY A 328 21.13 49.32 1.14
C GLY A 328 22.57 48.78 0.91
N GLY A 329 22.70 47.52 0.54
CA GLY A 329 23.96 46.79 0.41
C GLY A 329 24.47 46.08 1.65
N THR A 330 23.84 46.31 2.82
CA THR A 330 24.12 45.61 4.06
C THR A 330 22.86 44.83 4.49
N ARG A 331 23.02 43.66 5.12
CA ARG A 331 21.90 42.88 5.64
C ARG A 331 21.93 42.90 7.15
N TRP A 332 20.77 42.96 7.74
CA TRP A 332 20.58 43.02 9.18
C TRP A 332 19.70 41.88 9.65
N ALA A 333 19.97 41.39 10.84
CA ALA A 333 19.13 40.44 11.47
C ALA A 333 18.96 40.77 12.96
N SER A 334 17.82 40.38 13.51
CA SER A 334 17.62 40.41 14.96
C SER A 334 17.76 39.04 15.53
N ALA A 335 18.59 38.92 16.56
CA ALA A 335 18.75 37.73 17.36
C ALA A 335 18.35 37.99 18.80
N TRP A 336 18.03 36.91 19.53
CA TRP A 336 17.67 37.03 20.96
C TRP A 336 18.72 37.81 21.79
N ALA A 337 20.00 37.70 21.43
CA ALA A 337 21.08 38.33 22.21
C ALA A 337 21.59 39.64 21.61
N GLY A 338 21.02 40.11 20.51
CA GLY A 338 21.37 41.40 19.92
C GLY A 338 21.22 41.45 18.38
N PRO A 339 21.32 42.62 17.79
CA PRO A 339 21.27 42.74 16.35
C PRO A 339 22.57 42.25 15.69
N LEU A 340 22.41 41.71 14.48
CA LEU A 340 23.49 41.18 13.67
C LEU A 340 23.60 41.97 12.37
N ARG A 341 24.80 42.15 11.86
CA ARG A 341 25.10 42.75 10.55
C ARG A 341 25.87 41.71 9.70
N PHE A 342 25.45 41.55 8.46
CA PHE A 342 26.21 40.75 7.50
C PHE A 342 27.36 41.52 6.89
N ASP A 343 28.54 41.01 7.00
CA ASP A 343 29.72 41.52 6.33
C ASP A 343 29.95 40.73 5.03
N ALA A 344 29.74 41.39 3.91
CA ALA A 344 29.84 40.75 2.57
C ALA A 344 31.27 40.37 2.20
N SER A 345 32.29 41.08 2.76
CA SER A 345 33.70 40.81 2.47
C SER A 345 34.19 39.52 3.13
N SER A 346 33.80 39.29 4.36
CA SER A 346 34.14 38.09 5.15
C SER A 346 33.07 36.99 5.05
N GLN A 347 31.92 37.26 4.46
CA GLN A 347 30.74 36.35 4.41
C GLN A 347 30.29 35.91 5.82
N ARG A 348 30.38 36.79 6.81
CA ARG A 348 30.09 36.53 8.23
C ARG A 348 29.02 37.45 8.77
N TRP A 349 28.27 36.93 9.74
CA TRP A 349 27.36 37.71 10.56
C TRP A 349 28.16 38.24 11.79
N LEU A 350 28.22 39.53 11.92
CA LEU A 350 28.89 40.18 13.03
C LEU A 350 27.87 40.60 14.06
N GLY A 351 28.07 40.17 15.31
CA GLY A 351 27.30 40.66 16.44
C GLY A 351 27.66 42.11 16.68
N LEU A 352 26.67 42.97 16.81
CA LEU A 352 26.89 44.34 17.20
C LEU A 352 26.80 44.36 18.70
N GLU A 353 27.94 44.57 19.36
CA GLU A 353 27.95 44.77 20.80
C GLU A 353 27.47 46.19 21.13
N PRO A 354 26.23 46.35 21.57
CA PRO A 354 25.85 47.55 22.22
C PRO A 354 26.22 47.44 23.68
N SER A 355 26.75 48.43 24.24
CA SER A 355 26.89 48.56 25.68
C SER A 355 25.57 48.26 26.40
N GLY A 356 25.31 47.03 26.77
CA GLY A 356 24.24 46.64 27.66
C GLY A 356 22.82 46.48 27.13
N VAL A 357 22.58 46.52 25.80
CA VAL A 357 21.25 46.31 25.21
C VAL A 357 21.10 44.89 24.73
N ARG A 358 20.12 44.12 25.23
CA ARG A 358 19.69 42.88 24.66
C ARG A 358 18.55 43.10 23.66
N SER A 359 18.70 42.64 22.44
CA SER A 359 17.68 42.81 21.43
C SER A 359 16.70 41.64 21.52
N PHE A 360 15.41 41.93 21.68
CA PHE A 360 14.34 40.95 21.71
C PHE A 360 13.53 40.99 20.45
N ASP A 361 13.47 42.10 19.73
CA ASP A 361 12.59 42.29 18.61
C ASP A 361 13.25 42.98 17.42
N LEU A 362 12.59 42.98 16.45
CA LEU A 362 12.63 43.36 15.05
C LEU A 362 13.56 44.53 14.77
N VAL A 363 14.34 44.37 13.74
CA VAL A 363 15.09 45.45 13.11
C VAL A 363 14.17 46.11 12.09
N TYR A 364 14.02 47.42 12.13
CA TYR A 364 13.26 48.21 11.20
C TYR A 364 14.13 49.24 10.50
N GLY A 365 13.78 49.63 9.32
CA GLY A 365 14.42 50.73 8.64
C GLY A 365 14.78 50.48 7.19
N SER A 366 15.32 51.51 6.59
CA SER A 366 15.82 51.52 5.22
C SER A 366 17.12 52.28 5.17
N ALA A 367 17.76 52.32 4.01
CA ALA A 367 18.91 53.17 3.77
C ALA A 367 18.60 54.64 4.01
N ARG A 368 17.34 55.08 3.87
CA ARG A 368 16.90 56.47 4.07
C ARG A 368 16.56 56.77 5.53
N SER A 369 15.90 55.85 6.23
CA SER A 369 15.43 56.05 7.62
C SER A 369 16.45 55.65 8.68
N GLY A 370 17.57 55.04 8.26
CA GLY A 370 18.48 54.34 9.16
C GLY A 370 17.93 53.03 9.71
N PHE A 371 18.71 52.29 10.49
CA PHE A 371 18.30 51.03 11.04
C PHE A 371 18.00 51.17 12.54
N TRP A 372 16.87 50.65 12.93
CA TRP A 372 16.34 50.73 14.28
C TRP A 372 16.08 49.36 14.84
N THR A 373 16.39 49.13 16.07
CA THR A 373 16.10 47.89 16.80
C THR A 373 15.47 48.24 18.13
N SER A 374 14.56 47.41 18.54
CA SER A 374 14.06 47.40 19.92
C SER A 374 14.85 46.41 20.74
N GLY A 375 15.09 46.75 21.97
CA GLY A 375 15.82 45.91 22.91
C GLY A 375 15.47 46.18 24.34
N GLN A 376 16.17 45.53 25.24
CA GLN A 376 16.08 45.75 26.68
C GLN A 376 17.45 46.16 27.19
N VAL A 377 17.44 47.11 28.10
CA VAL A 377 18.60 47.54 28.85
C VAL A 377 18.38 47.30 30.35
N ALA A 378 19.41 46.84 31.05
CA ALA A 378 19.35 46.67 32.49
C ALA A 378 19.44 48.05 33.16
N VAL A 379 18.44 48.38 33.97
CA VAL A 379 18.42 49.58 34.83
C VAL A 379 18.23 49.12 36.27
N GLY A 380 19.32 49.05 37.00
CA GLY A 380 19.33 48.41 38.31
C GLY A 380 19.08 46.90 38.17
N THR A 381 18.08 46.39 38.84
CA THR A 381 17.67 44.96 38.81
C THR A 381 16.57 44.66 37.77
N GLN A 382 16.10 45.69 37.06
CA GLN A 382 14.98 45.56 36.13
C GLN A 382 15.47 45.73 34.68
N TRP A 383 14.88 44.95 33.76
CA TRP A 383 15.03 45.11 32.36
C TRP A 383 13.97 46.06 31.81
N ARG A 384 14.39 47.11 31.10
CA ARG A 384 13.49 48.10 30.52
C ARG A 384 13.62 48.13 29.00
N GLY A 385 12.52 48.33 28.30
CA GLY A 385 12.48 48.43 26.85
C GLY A 385 13.24 49.69 26.38
N VAL A 386 14.00 49.60 25.32
CA VAL A 386 14.73 50.70 24.69
C VAL A 386 14.64 50.59 23.18
N LEU A 387 14.50 51.75 22.54
CA LEU A 387 14.64 51.86 21.08
C LEU A 387 16.06 52.36 20.79
N ALA A 388 16.76 51.66 19.93
CA ALA A 388 18.13 51.97 19.57
C ALA A 388 18.28 52.14 18.06
N ARG A 389 19.18 53.06 17.66
CA ARG A 389 19.48 53.36 16.24
C ARG A 389 20.91 52.98 15.94
N TRP A 390 21.15 52.45 14.76
CA TRP A 390 22.47 52.28 14.21
C TRP A 390 23.01 53.59 13.66
N ASN A 391 24.13 54.05 14.22
CA ASN A 391 24.80 55.27 13.83
C ASN A 391 26.34 55.10 13.80
N ALA A 392 26.97 55.41 12.67
CA ALA A 392 28.43 55.47 12.50
C ALA A 392 29.18 54.23 13.06
N GLY A 393 28.65 53.06 12.92
CA GLY A 393 29.29 51.81 13.38
C GLY A 393 28.92 51.41 14.82
N ARG A 394 28.03 52.13 15.49
CA ARG A 394 27.58 51.82 16.87
C ARG A 394 26.07 51.81 16.98
N LEU A 395 25.57 51.08 17.98
CA LEU A 395 24.17 51.08 18.30
C LEU A 395 23.96 52.06 19.46
N GLU A 396 23.18 53.13 19.24
CA GLU A 396 22.91 54.18 20.21
C GLU A 396 21.48 54.11 20.70
N ALA A 397 21.27 54.17 22.03
CA ALA A 397 19.91 54.28 22.55
C ALA A 397 19.28 55.62 22.14
N ALA A 398 18.15 55.58 21.50
CA ALA A 398 17.46 56.76 20.98
C ALA A 398 16.23 57.13 21.82
N SER A 399 15.80 56.29 22.71
CA SER A 399 14.69 56.57 23.65
C SER A 399 15.12 56.34 25.10
N ALA A 400 14.46 57.04 26.03
CA ALA A 400 14.57 56.72 27.45
C ALA A 400 13.99 55.29 27.69
N PRO A 401 14.61 54.52 28.60
CA PRO A 401 14.09 53.20 28.97
C PRO A 401 12.66 53.29 29.53
N SER A 402 11.73 52.61 28.87
CA SER A 402 10.31 52.56 29.28
C SER A 402 10.08 51.41 30.29
N PRO A 403 9.36 51.67 31.38
CA PRO A 403 8.97 50.63 32.32
C PRO A 403 7.85 49.71 31.77
N GLU A 404 7.12 50.22 30.72
CA GLU A 404 6.03 49.49 30.10
C GLU A 404 6.58 48.51 29.04
N SER A 405 6.03 47.46 28.79
CA SER A 405 6.30 46.37 27.80
C SER A 405 7.56 46.51 26.94
N PRO A 406 8.42 45.48 26.84
CA PRO A 406 9.57 45.44 25.91
C PRO A 406 9.16 45.23 24.43
N TRP A 407 7.90 44.99 24.18
CA TRP A 407 7.45 44.59 22.86
C TRP A 407 7.23 45.82 21.96
N VAL A 408 7.84 45.79 20.79
CA VAL A 408 7.69 46.83 19.75
C VAL A 408 7.23 46.18 18.45
N ARG A 409 6.26 46.78 17.84
CA ARG A 409 5.86 46.45 16.46
C ARG A 409 5.93 47.72 15.63
N GLY A 410 6.28 47.59 14.38
CA GLY A 410 6.38 48.71 13.51
C GLY A 410 6.14 48.38 12.05
N ALA A 411 5.89 49.45 11.31
CA ALA A 411 5.77 49.42 9.87
C ALA A 411 6.46 50.62 9.26
N LEU A 412 7.06 50.41 8.08
CA LEU A 412 7.66 51.44 7.27
C LEU A 412 6.63 51.97 6.30
N ALA A 413 6.35 53.29 6.36
CA ALA A 413 5.46 53.96 5.44
C ALA A 413 6.16 54.15 4.05
N PRO A 414 5.40 54.27 2.96
CA PRO A 414 5.93 54.46 1.62
C PRO A 414 6.83 55.69 1.48
N ASP A 415 6.61 56.73 2.26
CA ASP A 415 7.43 57.96 2.31
C ASP A 415 8.72 57.79 3.10
N GLY A 416 8.95 56.61 3.70
CA GLY A 416 10.15 56.30 4.47
C GLY A 416 10.03 56.63 5.94
N ARG A 417 8.88 57.09 6.44
CA ARG A 417 8.59 57.25 7.87
C ARG A 417 8.44 55.89 8.52
N LEU A 418 9.03 55.75 9.69
CA LEU A 418 8.89 54.55 10.51
C LEU A 418 7.90 54.83 11.65
N VAL A 419 6.81 54.10 11.69
CA VAL A 419 5.83 54.17 12.78
C VAL A 419 5.91 52.93 13.63
N LEU A 420 6.00 53.12 14.96
CA LEU A 420 6.20 52.04 15.93
C LEU A 420 5.15 52.10 17.00
N ALA A 421 4.59 50.97 17.34
CA ALA A 421 3.86 50.75 18.60
C ALA A 421 4.87 50.29 19.67
N TYR A 422 5.12 51.11 20.68
CA TYR A 422 6.08 50.89 21.74
C TYR A 422 5.37 50.92 23.08
N GLY A 423 5.11 49.75 23.63
CA GLY A 423 4.15 49.61 24.73
C GLY A 423 2.76 50.17 24.35
N SER A 424 2.24 51.05 25.15
CA SER A 424 1.00 51.80 24.87
C SER A 424 1.22 53.04 23.97
N ALA A 425 2.46 53.46 23.69
CA ALA A 425 2.79 54.63 22.92
C ALA A 425 2.88 54.31 21.44
N LEU A 426 2.33 55.19 20.60
CA LEU A 426 2.57 55.23 19.16
C LEU A 426 3.59 56.33 18.87
N VAL A 427 4.69 55.98 18.26
CA VAL A 427 5.79 56.86 17.90
C VAL A 427 6.07 56.85 16.43
N GLU A 428 6.49 57.97 15.89
CA GLU A 428 6.86 58.20 14.50
C GLU A 428 8.32 58.71 14.43
N ILE A 429 9.03 58.22 13.43
CA ILE A 429 10.40 58.59 13.11
C ILE A 429 10.47 59.02 11.67
N GLU A 430 10.77 60.32 11.48
CA GLU A 430 10.95 60.90 10.14
C GLU A 430 12.28 60.41 9.51
N PRO A 431 12.36 60.29 8.16
CA PRO A 431 13.60 59.94 7.50
C PRO A 431 14.73 60.93 7.85
N GLY A 432 15.84 60.37 8.35
CA GLY A 432 16.99 61.17 8.76
C GLY A 432 16.95 61.70 10.17
N GLU A 433 15.83 61.68 10.86
CA GLU A 433 15.76 62.11 12.25
C GLU A 433 16.32 61.04 13.22
N ALA A 434 16.90 61.52 14.35
CA ALA A 434 17.47 60.69 15.38
C ALA A 434 16.52 60.43 16.55
N LYS A 435 15.46 61.22 16.68
CA LYS A 435 14.57 61.18 17.82
C LYS A 435 13.15 60.76 17.43
N PRO A 436 12.59 59.73 18.10
CA PRO A 436 11.20 59.32 17.91
C PRO A 436 10.26 60.40 18.47
N ARG A 437 9.22 60.74 17.71
CA ARG A 437 8.15 61.63 18.07
C ARG A 437 6.89 60.85 18.46
N ARG A 438 6.34 61.11 19.65
CA ARG A 438 5.07 60.53 20.08
C ARG A 438 3.92 61.13 19.26
N ILE A 439 3.10 60.28 18.63
CA ILE A 439 1.97 60.71 17.79
C ILE A 439 0.63 60.24 18.37
N GLY A 440 0.64 59.44 19.43
CA GLY A 440 -0.61 58.95 20.05
C GLY A 440 -0.39 57.75 20.97
N THR A 441 -1.46 57.06 21.27
CA THR A 441 -1.49 55.83 22.06
C THR A 441 -2.20 54.72 21.32
N VAL A 442 -1.82 53.48 21.55
CA VAL A 442 -2.50 52.28 21.06
C VAL A 442 -3.77 52.11 21.91
N PRO A 443 -4.92 51.70 21.35
CA PRO A 443 -6.16 51.47 22.09
C PRO A 443 -5.98 50.40 23.16
N ASP A 444 -6.61 50.60 24.35
CA ASP A 444 -6.62 49.63 25.43
C ASP A 444 -7.32 48.31 25.07
N ALA A 445 -8.12 48.30 24.02
CA ALA A 445 -8.78 47.13 23.45
C ALA A 445 -7.78 46.12 22.87
N ILE A 446 -6.52 46.54 22.59
CA ILE A 446 -5.45 45.72 22.04
C ILE A 446 -4.52 45.28 23.20
N ASP A 447 -4.69 44.06 23.64
CA ASP A 447 -3.78 43.46 24.66
C ASP A 447 -2.48 43.02 23.95
N GLY A 448 -1.48 43.94 23.94
CA GLY A 448 -0.20 43.73 23.28
C GLY A 448 -0.30 43.64 21.73
N VAL A 449 0.38 44.54 21.01
CA VAL A 449 0.34 44.59 19.54
C VAL A 449 1.07 43.39 18.96
N ALA A 450 0.37 42.47 18.34
CA ALA A 450 0.93 41.31 17.61
C ALA A 450 1.12 41.59 16.13
N GLY A 451 0.15 42.24 15.48
CA GLY A 451 0.21 42.70 14.10
C GLY A 451 0.13 44.19 13.99
N PHE A 452 0.93 44.78 13.07
CA PHE A 452 0.96 46.22 12.80
C PHE A 452 1.26 46.46 11.32
N ALA A 453 0.47 47.32 10.67
CA ALA A 453 0.64 47.62 9.26
C ALA A 453 0.27 49.05 8.93
N ILE A 454 0.83 49.60 7.83
CA ILE A 454 0.51 50.94 7.27
C ILE A 454 0.04 50.75 5.84
N SER A 455 -1.09 51.37 5.49
CA SER A 455 -1.61 51.37 4.11
C SER A 455 -0.78 52.33 3.23
N PRO A 456 -0.87 52.21 1.91
CA PRO A 456 -0.29 53.18 0.97
C PRO A 456 -0.78 54.62 1.23
N ALA A 457 -2.02 54.82 1.66
CA ALA A 457 -2.60 56.11 2.02
C ALA A 457 -2.20 56.60 3.42
N GLY A 458 -1.40 55.81 4.20
CA GLY A 458 -0.93 56.19 5.51
C GLY A 458 -1.88 55.86 6.67
N GLU A 459 -2.91 55.03 6.45
CA GLU A 459 -3.78 54.50 7.48
C GLU A 459 -3.01 53.43 8.27
N LEU A 460 -3.16 53.39 9.61
CA LEU A 460 -2.55 52.36 10.44
C LEU A 460 -3.54 51.29 10.81
N ALA A 461 -3.12 50.06 10.79
CA ALA A 461 -3.88 48.91 11.33
C ALA A 461 -3.05 48.26 12.45
N ALA A 462 -3.71 47.93 13.55
CA ALA A 462 -3.12 47.22 14.69
C ALA A 462 -4.07 46.15 15.22
N ALA A 463 -3.52 45.02 15.63
CA ALA A 463 -4.27 43.96 16.29
C ALA A 463 -3.42 43.31 17.38
N GLY A 464 -4.05 42.87 18.44
CA GLY A 464 -3.46 41.99 19.45
C GLY A 464 -3.36 40.56 18.91
N ARG A 465 -2.78 39.69 19.72
CA ARG A 465 -2.71 38.26 19.34
C ARG A 465 -4.13 37.67 19.16
N ASN A 466 -5.02 38.04 20.06
CA ASN A 466 -6.43 37.70 20.00
C ASN A 466 -7.25 38.95 20.29
N GLY A 467 -8.21 39.27 19.43
CA GLY A 467 -9.04 40.43 19.71
C GLY A 467 -9.48 41.23 18.49
N PRO A 468 -9.89 42.49 18.71
CA PRO A 468 -10.37 43.33 17.62
C PRO A 468 -9.21 43.83 16.75
N LEU A 469 -9.52 44.10 15.49
CA LEU A 469 -8.71 44.91 14.61
C LEU A 469 -9.05 46.36 14.81
N CYS A 470 -8.04 47.18 15.09
CA CYS A 470 -8.19 48.63 15.20
C CYS A 470 -7.50 49.34 14.04
N ARG A 471 -8.15 50.33 13.45
CA ARG A 471 -7.61 51.17 12.38
C ARG A 471 -7.52 52.62 12.84
N LEU A 472 -6.44 53.31 12.52
CA LEU A 472 -6.22 54.74 12.77
C LEU A 472 -6.25 55.49 11.45
N SER A 473 -7.20 56.39 11.31
CA SER A 473 -7.35 57.21 10.09
C SER A 473 -6.15 58.10 9.83
N SER A 474 -5.82 58.32 8.55
CA SER A 474 -4.70 59.17 8.10
C SER A 474 -5.00 60.67 8.10
N GLY A 475 -6.19 61.14 8.51
CA GLY A 475 -6.66 62.54 8.48
C GLY A 475 -6.10 63.40 9.61
N ALA A 476 -6.44 64.71 9.61
CA ALA A 476 -6.06 65.68 10.61
C ALA A 476 -6.52 65.29 12.05
N GLU A 477 -7.70 64.67 12.15
CA GLU A 477 -8.18 64.04 13.38
C GLU A 477 -7.89 62.56 13.34
N ARG A 478 -6.73 62.16 13.87
CA ARG A 478 -6.36 60.74 14.00
C ARG A 478 -7.22 60.10 15.11
N ARG A 479 -8.18 59.25 14.69
CA ARG A 479 -9.02 58.52 15.63
C ARG A 479 -8.92 57.01 15.37
N TRP A 480 -8.79 56.26 16.43
CA TRP A 480 -8.85 54.81 16.39
C TRP A 480 -10.30 54.38 16.24
N SER A 481 -10.58 53.48 15.31
CA SER A 481 -11.82 52.73 15.14
C SER A 481 -11.48 51.23 15.35
N CYS A 482 -12.05 50.62 16.36
CA CYS A 482 -11.87 49.20 16.63
C CYS A 482 -13.15 48.46 16.25
N ALA A 483 -13.05 47.50 15.35
CA ALA A 483 -14.16 46.67 14.92
C ALA A 483 -14.51 45.65 16.01
N GLU A 484 -15.79 45.53 16.38
CA GLU A 484 -16.22 44.51 17.33
C GLU A 484 -16.19 43.08 16.74
N ALA A 485 -16.33 42.97 15.41
CA ALA A 485 -16.28 41.74 14.63
C ALA A 485 -15.66 42.01 13.26
N PRO A 486 -14.91 41.02 12.66
CA PRO A 486 -14.58 39.73 13.25
C PRO A 486 -13.47 39.84 14.32
N ARG A 487 -13.55 38.98 15.35
CA ARG A 487 -12.43 38.80 16.28
C ARG A 487 -11.37 37.95 15.61
N LEU A 488 -10.16 38.45 15.55
CA LEU A 488 -9.02 37.73 15.01
C LEU A 488 -8.41 36.82 16.07
N GLU A 489 -8.00 35.66 15.67
CA GLU A 489 -7.35 34.67 16.54
C GLU A 489 -5.91 34.41 16.11
N ALA A 490 -5.03 34.27 17.11
CA ALA A 490 -3.62 33.93 16.94
C ALA A 490 -2.92 34.76 15.84
N VAL A 491 -3.14 36.05 15.83
CA VAL A 491 -2.53 37.00 14.86
C VAL A 491 -1.01 37.01 15.02
N MET A 492 -0.30 36.87 13.91
CA MET A 492 1.16 36.88 13.82
C MET A 492 1.70 38.11 13.07
N ALA A 493 1.04 38.50 12.00
CA ALA A 493 1.42 39.65 11.19
C ALA A 493 0.22 40.25 10.44
N LEU A 494 0.31 41.52 10.10
CA LEU A 494 -0.61 42.25 9.25
C LEU A 494 0.11 42.86 8.08
N THR A 495 -0.50 42.96 6.92
CA THR A 495 -0.02 43.78 5.80
C THR A 495 -1.17 44.29 4.95
N PHE A 496 -1.09 45.53 4.49
CA PHE A 496 -2.02 46.07 3.52
C PHE A 496 -1.63 45.58 2.11
N VAL A 497 -2.59 45.09 1.37
CA VAL A 497 -2.47 44.73 -0.04
C VAL A 497 -2.73 46.00 -0.91
N ASP A 498 -3.74 46.73 -0.52
CA ASP A 498 -4.14 48.05 -1.03
C ASP A 498 -4.72 48.88 0.12
N ASP A 499 -5.25 50.05 -0.15
CA ASP A 499 -5.80 50.94 0.88
C ASP A 499 -7.04 50.36 1.59
N ARG A 500 -7.70 49.37 1.06
CA ARG A 500 -8.95 48.82 1.58
C ARG A 500 -8.79 47.37 2.07
N THR A 501 -7.85 46.63 1.51
CA THR A 501 -7.67 45.21 1.74
C THR A 501 -6.48 44.95 2.67
N LEU A 502 -6.73 44.34 3.81
CA LEU A 502 -5.73 43.92 4.79
C LEU A 502 -5.60 42.40 4.81
N TRP A 503 -4.39 41.89 4.70
CA TRP A 503 -4.11 40.49 4.93
C TRP A 503 -3.61 40.26 6.34
N VAL A 504 -4.11 39.20 6.95
CA VAL A 504 -3.80 38.78 8.32
C VAL A 504 -3.14 37.40 8.28
N ALA A 505 -1.95 37.30 8.81
CA ALA A 505 -1.30 36.04 9.08
C ALA A 505 -1.80 35.50 10.43
N SER A 506 -2.37 34.31 10.46
CA SER A 506 -2.80 33.64 11.67
C SER A 506 -2.01 32.34 11.88
N GLU A 507 -1.74 32.03 13.15
CA GLU A 507 -1.12 30.75 13.54
C GLU A 507 -2.09 29.56 13.38
N THR A 508 -3.40 29.80 13.41
CA THR A 508 -4.44 28.75 13.44
C THR A 508 -5.34 28.71 12.21
N GLU A 509 -5.49 29.84 11.50
CA GLU A 509 -6.46 29.98 10.40
C GLU A 509 -5.81 30.20 9.01
N GLY A 510 -4.50 30.29 8.95
CA GLY A 510 -3.77 30.49 7.69
C GLY A 510 -3.67 31.97 7.31
N LEU A 511 -3.83 32.29 6.03
CA LEU A 511 -3.85 33.66 5.51
C LEU A 511 -5.27 34.11 5.30
N LEU A 512 -5.66 35.18 6.00
CA LEU A 512 -6.99 35.75 5.93
C LEU A 512 -6.96 37.10 5.21
N SER A 513 -8.03 37.46 4.55
CA SER A 513 -8.27 38.79 3.96
C SER A 513 -9.45 39.46 4.68
N LEU A 514 -9.24 40.72 5.02
CA LEU A 514 -10.26 41.60 5.57
C LEU A 514 -10.39 42.84 4.69
N ARG A 515 -11.59 43.05 4.23
CA ARG A 515 -11.99 44.31 3.53
C ARG A 515 -12.96 45.06 4.39
N GLU A 516 -12.90 46.39 4.34
CA GLU A 516 -13.76 47.24 5.15
C GLU A 516 -15.26 46.96 4.82
N GLY A 517 -16.03 46.59 5.85
CA GLY A 517 -17.44 46.24 5.70
C GLY A 517 -17.74 44.80 5.27
N GLU A 518 -16.75 43.97 5.05
CA GLU A 518 -16.89 42.57 4.65
C GLU A 518 -16.51 41.58 5.77
N THR A 519 -16.98 40.33 5.67
CA THR A 519 -16.57 39.25 6.55
C THR A 519 -15.18 38.76 6.23
N THR A 520 -14.47 38.27 7.25
CA THR A 520 -13.13 37.63 7.08
C THR A 520 -13.20 36.47 6.10
N ARG A 521 -12.29 36.43 5.15
CA ARG A 521 -12.19 35.35 4.16
C ARG A 521 -10.81 34.70 4.23
N THR A 522 -10.75 33.36 4.23
CA THR A 522 -9.50 32.61 4.08
C THR A 522 -9.02 32.74 2.63
N VAL A 523 -7.80 33.21 2.46
CA VAL A 523 -7.13 33.46 1.17
C VAL A 523 -6.26 32.27 0.78
N LEU A 524 -5.55 31.70 1.76
CA LEU A 524 -4.75 30.49 1.62
C LEU A 524 -5.07 29.55 2.80
N ASP A 525 -5.47 28.34 2.47
CA ASP A 525 -5.81 27.31 3.42
C ASP A 525 -4.63 26.33 3.70
N GLU A 526 -4.90 25.33 4.53
CA GLU A 526 -3.95 24.30 4.90
C GLU A 526 -3.42 23.51 3.68
N THR A 527 -4.25 23.27 2.67
CA THR A 527 -3.86 22.49 1.48
C THR A 527 -2.84 23.25 0.63
N GLN A 528 -3.01 24.56 0.55
CA GLN A 528 -2.13 25.45 -0.18
C GLN A 528 -0.84 25.77 0.60
N LEU A 529 -0.94 25.94 1.91
CA LEU A 529 0.18 26.27 2.79
C LEU A 529 0.99 25.05 3.22
N GLY A 530 0.39 23.87 3.26
CA GLY A 530 0.97 22.66 3.86
C GLY A 530 0.90 22.64 5.40
N SER A 531 0.32 23.66 6.02
CA SER A 531 -0.01 23.78 7.44
C SER A 531 -0.98 24.95 7.64
N ARG A 532 -1.72 24.98 8.74
CA ARG A 532 -2.60 26.12 9.07
C ARG A 532 -1.85 27.37 9.54
N THR A 533 -0.55 27.27 9.83
CA THR A 533 0.22 28.34 10.47
C THR A 533 0.85 29.25 9.43
N VAL A 534 0.55 30.54 9.48
CA VAL A 534 1.30 31.61 8.81
C VAL A 534 1.99 32.45 9.89
N VAL A 535 3.30 32.57 9.80
CA VAL A 535 4.14 33.22 10.84
C VAL A 535 4.43 34.67 10.48
N SER A 536 4.64 34.99 9.21
CA SER A 536 5.06 36.32 8.77
C SER A 536 4.64 36.61 7.35
N LEU A 537 4.53 37.89 7.02
CA LEU A 537 4.30 38.42 5.70
C LEU A 537 5.41 39.42 5.37
N ALA A 538 5.98 39.37 4.17
CA ALA A 538 7.00 40.28 3.73
C ALA A 538 6.76 40.70 2.28
N PRO A 539 6.92 42.01 1.92
CA PRO A 539 6.76 42.43 0.53
C PRO A 539 7.88 41.85 -0.35
N SER A 540 7.55 41.52 -1.61
CA SER A 540 8.53 41.17 -2.63
C SER A 540 8.83 42.35 -3.54
N PRO A 541 10.11 42.66 -3.86
CA PRO A 541 10.47 43.63 -4.85
C PRO A 541 9.91 43.35 -6.25
N LYS A 542 9.57 42.10 -6.54
CA LYS A 542 8.95 41.67 -7.81
C LYS A 542 7.42 41.80 -7.84
N GLY A 543 6.83 42.36 -6.77
CA GLY A 543 5.39 42.45 -6.56
C GLY A 543 4.83 41.31 -5.78
N GLY A 544 3.72 41.55 -5.09
CA GLY A 544 3.08 40.64 -4.19
C GLY A 544 3.82 40.50 -2.85
N PHE A 545 3.57 39.40 -2.18
CA PHE A 545 4.04 39.15 -0.80
C PHE A 545 4.62 37.77 -0.63
N TRP A 546 5.62 37.66 0.18
CA TRP A 546 6.10 36.40 0.72
C TRP A 546 5.25 36.01 1.95
N VAL A 547 4.64 34.85 1.91
CA VAL A 547 3.90 34.24 3.01
C VAL A 547 4.79 33.18 3.63
N VAL A 548 5.14 33.38 4.88
CA VAL A 548 6.01 32.46 5.63
C VAL A 548 5.13 31.53 6.46
N GLY A 549 4.99 30.28 6.02
CA GLY A 549 4.40 29.20 6.79
C GLY A 549 5.43 28.57 7.73
N ARG A 550 5.01 27.58 8.54
CA ARG A 550 5.92 26.91 9.49
C ARG A 550 7.06 26.16 8.76
N VAL A 551 6.78 25.57 7.60
CA VAL A 551 7.72 24.75 6.81
C VAL A 551 7.69 25.08 5.31
N SER A 552 6.98 26.11 4.92
CA SER A 552 6.82 26.54 3.54
C SER A 552 6.98 28.04 3.38
N LEU A 553 7.47 28.44 2.25
CA LEU A 553 7.65 29.85 1.87
C LEU A 553 7.01 30.02 0.50
N LEU A 554 5.97 30.85 0.43
CA LEU A 554 5.19 31.11 -0.78
C LEU A 554 5.30 32.57 -1.18
N ARG A 555 5.53 32.84 -2.46
CA ARG A 555 5.28 34.17 -3.04
C ARG A 555 3.88 34.17 -3.64
N VAL A 556 3.08 35.11 -3.21
CA VAL A 556 1.68 35.24 -3.63
C VAL A 556 1.44 36.63 -4.20
N GLU A 557 0.61 36.71 -5.20
CA GLU A 557 0.12 37.94 -5.77
C GLU A 557 -1.37 38.06 -5.47
N PRO A 558 -1.86 39.27 -5.11
CA PRO A 558 -3.30 39.52 -4.99
C PRO A 558 -4.02 39.21 -6.31
N ASP A 559 -5.14 38.50 -6.23
CA ASP A 559 -5.94 38.12 -7.39
C ASP A 559 -7.43 38.31 -7.06
N GLY A 560 -7.97 39.48 -7.39
CA GLY A 560 -9.29 39.87 -6.96
C GLY A 560 -9.41 39.88 -5.44
N ASP A 561 -10.35 39.11 -4.89
CA ASP A 561 -10.55 38.94 -3.44
C ASP A 561 -9.68 37.82 -2.83
N GLY A 562 -8.84 37.18 -3.63
CA GLY A 562 -8.00 36.05 -3.24
C GLY A 562 -6.52 36.31 -3.41
N ALA A 563 -5.75 35.23 -3.46
CA ALA A 563 -4.33 35.25 -3.75
C ALA A 563 -3.95 34.12 -4.71
N ARG A 564 -3.11 34.43 -5.66
CA ARG A 564 -2.49 33.46 -6.56
C ARG A 564 -1.10 33.15 -6.10
N VAL A 565 -0.83 31.86 -5.84
CA VAL A 565 0.53 31.40 -5.54
C VAL A 565 1.35 31.40 -6.83
N VAL A 566 2.38 32.23 -6.89
CA VAL A 566 3.26 32.37 -8.06
C VAL A 566 4.59 31.67 -7.89
N GLU A 567 5.02 31.46 -6.65
CA GLU A 567 6.28 30.77 -6.36
C GLU A 567 6.18 30.03 -5.02
N ARG A 568 6.79 28.88 -4.94
CA ARG A 568 6.87 28.07 -3.72
C ARG A 568 8.30 27.60 -3.52
N ILE A 569 8.88 27.95 -2.38
CA ILE A 569 10.22 27.51 -2.00
C ILE A 569 10.11 26.38 -0.98
N THR A 570 10.85 25.32 -1.22
CA THR A 570 10.86 24.12 -0.36
C THR A 570 12.30 23.69 -0.06
N ALA A 571 12.44 22.60 0.65
CA ALA A 571 13.74 22.01 0.94
C ALA A 571 14.56 21.69 -0.33
N ALA A 572 13.89 21.45 -1.48
CA ALA A 572 14.57 21.23 -2.76
C ALA A 572 15.33 22.46 -3.28
N GLN A 573 14.85 23.65 -2.93
CA GLN A 573 15.53 24.90 -3.23
C GLN A 573 16.38 25.41 -2.05
N GLY A 574 16.69 24.52 -1.09
CA GLY A 574 17.57 24.83 0.03
C GLY A 574 16.87 25.50 1.21
N LEU A 575 15.53 25.51 1.26
CA LEU A 575 14.82 25.96 2.45
C LEU A 575 15.09 24.97 3.60
N PRO A 576 15.65 25.44 4.73
CA PRO A 576 15.88 24.54 5.86
C PRO A 576 14.55 24.04 6.44
N ARG A 577 14.53 22.79 6.90
CA ARG A 577 13.36 22.21 7.62
C ARG A 577 13.32 22.70 9.09
N TRP A 578 13.41 24.01 9.27
CA TRP A 578 13.39 24.65 10.56
C TRP A 578 12.11 25.43 10.76
N TRP A 579 11.91 25.91 11.95
CA TRP A 579 10.82 26.85 12.21
C TRP A 579 11.16 28.20 11.64
N LEU A 580 10.54 28.51 10.52
CA LEU A 580 10.74 29.76 9.81
C LEU A 580 10.17 30.92 10.64
N SER A 581 10.85 32.05 10.60
CA SER A 581 10.43 33.28 11.26
C SER A 581 10.05 34.36 10.28
N THR A 582 10.98 34.80 9.44
CA THR A 582 10.75 35.83 8.42
C THR A 582 11.58 35.57 7.17
N VAL A 583 11.28 36.31 6.13
CA VAL A 583 12.04 36.32 4.87
C VAL A 583 12.29 37.75 4.41
N ALA A 584 13.40 37.97 3.77
CA ALA A 584 13.69 39.18 3.02
C ALA A 584 14.21 38.83 1.63
N GLU A 585 13.75 39.51 0.59
CA GLU A 585 14.23 39.38 -0.76
C GLU A 585 15.08 40.61 -1.14
N ASP A 586 16.29 40.34 -1.62
CA ASP A 586 17.16 41.38 -2.15
C ASP A 586 16.76 41.83 -3.56
N ASP A 587 17.26 42.97 -4.04
CA ASP A 587 17.02 43.49 -5.39
C ASP A 587 17.52 42.50 -6.48
N ASP A 588 18.56 41.71 -6.19
CA ASP A 588 19.07 40.66 -7.08
C ASP A 588 18.23 39.39 -7.08
N GLY A 589 17.21 39.33 -6.23
CA GLY A 589 16.30 38.18 -6.06
C GLY A 589 16.83 37.09 -5.12
N THR A 590 17.90 37.32 -4.39
CA THR A 590 18.39 36.45 -3.33
C THR A 590 17.43 36.51 -2.13
N LEU A 591 17.04 35.36 -1.60
CA LEU A 591 16.24 35.26 -0.38
C LEU A 591 17.14 35.06 0.85
N TRP A 592 16.83 35.80 1.89
CA TRP A 592 17.37 35.63 3.22
C TRP A 592 16.25 35.20 4.13
N VAL A 593 16.37 34.02 4.66
CA VAL A 593 15.32 33.40 5.48
C VAL A 593 15.83 33.26 6.90
N ALA A 594 15.15 33.93 7.84
CA ALA A 594 15.40 33.76 9.25
C ALA A 594 14.61 32.55 9.77
N ALA A 595 15.27 31.72 10.56
CA ALA A 595 14.69 30.51 11.14
C ALA A 595 15.39 30.16 12.46
N LEU A 596 14.77 29.35 13.28
CA LEU A 596 15.45 28.68 14.38
C LEU A 596 16.08 27.38 13.84
N PRO A 597 17.43 27.21 13.92
CA PRO A 597 18.44 27.93 14.68
C PRO A 597 19.39 28.81 13.85
N GLY A 598 18.94 29.48 12.79
CA GLY A 598 19.88 30.27 12.00
C GLY A 598 19.30 31.10 10.84
N ILE A 599 20.17 31.48 9.89
CA ILE A 599 19.82 32.24 8.70
C ILE A 599 20.19 31.42 7.47
N ALA A 600 19.28 31.35 6.51
CA ALA A 600 19.52 30.77 5.19
C ALA A 600 19.59 31.84 4.12
N ARG A 601 20.56 31.75 3.18
CA ARG A 601 20.63 32.52 1.96
C ARG A 601 20.36 31.61 0.78
N ILE A 602 19.31 31.90 0.03
CA ILE A 602 18.90 31.15 -1.16
C ILE A 602 19.09 32.04 -2.38
N PRO A 603 20.15 31.82 -3.19
CA PRO A 603 20.39 32.61 -4.37
C PRO A 603 19.25 32.50 -5.40
N ARG A 604 19.06 33.56 -6.18
CA ARG A 604 18.08 33.55 -7.29
C ARG A 604 18.33 32.39 -8.27
N SER A 605 19.61 32.13 -8.59
CA SER A 605 20.01 31.03 -9.49
C SER A 605 19.54 29.66 -9.00
N VAL A 606 19.39 29.47 -7.69
CA VAL A 606 18.88 28.24 -7.07
C VAL A 606 17.35 28.16 -7.20
N ARG A 607 16.69 29.30 -6.98
CA ARG A 607 15.22 29.37 -7.04
C ARG A 607 14.67 29.15 -8.44
N GLU A 608 15.28 29.79 -9.42
CA GLU A 608 14.86 29.81 -10.81
C GLU A 608 15.45 28.65 -11.64
N ALA A 609 16.32 27.83 -11.06
CA ALA A 609 16.87 26.68 -11.73
C ALA A 609 15.76 25.70 -12.12
N ALA A 610 15.56 25.51 -13.41
CA ALA A 610 14.67 24.48 -13.91
C ALA A 610 15.18 23.11 -13.46
N LEU A 611 14.38 22.41 -12.68
CA LEU A 611 14.69 21.04 -12.30
C LEU A 611 14.33 20.10 -13.45
N PRO A 612 15.18 19.15 -13.79
CA PRO A 612 14.83 18.15 -14.80
C PRO A 612 13.57 17.40 -14.35
N PRO A 613 12.72 16.99 -15.29
CA PRO A 613 11.56 16.19 -14.96
C PRO A 613 12.00 14.87 -14.35
N PRO A 614 11.18 14.24 -13.46
CA PRO A 614 11.56 12.99 -12.81
C PRO A 614 11.66 11.86 -13.83
N SER A 615 12.66 10.99 -13.70
CA SER A 615 12.70 9.74 -14.47
C SER A 615 11.70 8.76 -13.88
N VAL A 616 10.80 8.23 -14.71
CA VAL A 616 9.76 7.28 -14.24
C VAL A 616 10.13 5.86 -14.64
N ARG A 617 10.18 4.97 -13.67
CA ARG A 617 10.51 3.54 -13.89
C ARG A 617 9.55 2.64 -13.13
N VAL A 618 9.10 1.58 -13.79
CA VAL A 618 8.36 0.50 -13.11
C VAL A 618 9.37 -0.30 -12.29
N THR A 619 9.12 -0.43 -10.99
CA THR A 619 10.04 -1.12 -10.06
C THR A 619 9.62 -2.54 -9.78
N ARG A 620 8.30 -2.82 -9.75
CA ARG A 620 7.76 -4.13 -9.43
C ARG A 620 6.37 -4.32 -10.04
N VAL A 621 6.12 -5.52 -10.53
CA VAL A 621 4.78 -6.00 -10.85
C VAL A 621 4.58 -7.32 -10.13
N SER A 622 3.45 -7.49 -9.45
CA SER A 622 3.10 -8.75 -8.81
C SER A 622 1.66 -9.15 -9.13
N VAL A 623 1.42 -10.45 -9.20
CA VAL A 623 0.10 -11.06 -9.43
C VAL A 623 -0.16 -12.02 -8.28
N ALA A 624 -1.28 -11.83 -7.58
CA ALA A 624 -1.62 -12.60 -6.37
C ALA A 624 -0.50 -12.60 -5.30
N GLY A 625 0.28 -11.50 -5.22
CA GLY A 625 1.40 -11.34 -4.29
C GLY A 625 2.75 -11.87 -4.80
N GLU A 626 2.78 -12.66 -5.87
CA GLU A 626 4.02 -13.15 -6.47
C GLU A 626 4.60 -12.15 -7.48
N ALA A 627 5.89 -11.84 -7.36
CA ALA A 627 6.58 -10.92 -8.26
C ALA A 627 6.76 -11.56 -9.65
N VAL A 628 6.47 -10.78 -10.69
CA VAL A 628 6.63 -11.17 -12.08
C VAL A 628 7.80 -10.40 -12.69
N PRO A 629 8.68 -11.03 -13.48
CA PRO A 629 9.72 -10.33 -14.22
C PRO A 629 9.14 -9.27 -15.16
N LEU A 630 9.80 -8.10 -15.26
CA LEU A 630 9.31 -6.96 -16.03
C LEU A 630 9.51 -7.10 -17.55
N ASP A 631 10.36 -8.03 -17.97
CA ASP A 631 10.69 -8.35 -19.37
C ASP A 631 9.71 -9.32 -20.02
N VAL A 632 8.76 -9.86 -19.28
CA VAL A 632 7.77 -10.83 -19.75
C VAL A 632 6.36 -10.24 -19.60
N PRO A 633 5.47 -10.44 -20.61
CA PRO A 633 4.08 -10.03 -20.48
C PRO A 633 3.40 -10.67 -19.27
N VAL A 634 2.84 -9.85 -18.40
CA VAL A 634 2.15 -10.28 -17.17
C VAL A 634 0.85 -10.99 -17.55
N ARG A 635 0.57 -12.15 -16.97
CA ARG A 635 -0.63 -12.94 -17.24
C ARG A 635 -1.46 -13.14 -15.98
N THR A 636 -2.77 -12.92 -16.08
CA THR A 636 -3.74 -13.19 -15.01
C THR A 636 -5.07 -13.67 -15.56
N VAL A 637 -5.97 -14.05 -14.67
CA VAL A 637 -7.34 -14.46 -14.97
C VAL A 637 -8.32 -13.40 -14.54
N ALA A 638 -9.30 -13.09 -15.39
CA ALA A 638 -10.31 -12.07 -15.11
C ALA A 638 -11.08 -12.37 -13.81
N GLY A 639 -11.18 -11.35 -12.94
CA GLY A 639 -11.92 -11.41 -11.69
C GLY A 639 -11.33 -12.28 -10.59
N ARG A 640 -10.06 -12.74 -10.74
CA ARG A 640 -9.47 -13.68 -9.78
C ARG A 640 -8.32 -13.08 -8.99
N ASP A 641 -7.30 -12.61 -9.67
CA ASP A 641 -6.04 -12.27 -9.03
C ASP A 641 -5.87 -10.74 -8.97
N ALA A 642 -5.41 -10.25 -7.82
CA ALA A 642 -5.01 -8.86 -7.68
C ALA A 642 -3.66 -8.64 -8.39
N VAL A 643 -3.60 -7.59 -9.20
CA VAL A 643 -2.38 -7.13 -9.85
C VAL A 643 -1.92 -5.89 -9.11
N ASP A 644 -0.69 -5.93 -8.58
CA ASP A 644 -0.04 -4.79 -7.94
C ASP A 644 1.10 -4.31 -8.84
N VAL A 645 1.06 -3.04 -9.21
CA VAL A 645 2.05 -2.36 -10.02
C VAL A 645 2.67 -1.26 -9.19
N ARG A 646 3.98 -1.27 -9.06
CA ARG A 646 4.75 -0.21 -8.39
C ARG A 646 5.71 0.44 -9.36
N TRP A 647 5.81 1.74 -9.25
CA TRP A 647 6.77 2.52 -10.02
C TRP A 647 7.47 3.54 -9.14
N ALA A 648 8.61 4.01 -9.58
CA ALA A 648 9.35 5.08 -8.93
C ALA A 648 9.43 6.28 -9.86
N ALA A 649 9.35 7.46 -9.29
CA ALA A 649 9.75 8.69 -9.94
C ALA A 649 11.11 9.08 -9.36
N LEU A 650 12.16 8.73 -10.08
CA LEU A 650 13.54 8.88 -9.64
C LEU A 650 13.93 10.35 -9.60
N SER A 651 13.57 10.99 -8.51
CA SER A 651 13.89 12.36 -8.18
C SER A 651 14.27 12.44 -6.71
N TYR A 652 15.51 12.77 -6.48
CA TYR A 652 16.07 12.81 -5.13
C TYR A 652 16.09 14.21 -4.52
N ARG A 653 15.85 15.23 -5.34
CA ARG A 653 15.93 16.60 -4.89
C ARG A 653 14.70 17.02 -4.08
N ASP A 654 13.49 16.61 -4.53
CA ASP A 654 12.24 16.84 -3.80
C ASP A 654 11.23 15.72 -4.06
N PRO A 655 11.36 14.57 -3.40
CA PRO A 655 10.46 13.43 -3.60
C PRO A 655 9.05 13.71 -3.09
N THR A 656 8.86 14.67 -2.17
CA THR A 656 7.55 14.93 -1.54
C THR A 656 6.56 15.68 -2.43
N ARG A 657 7.02 16.26 -3.52
CA ARG A 657 6.17 17.03 -4.47
C ARG A 657 5.76 16.25 -5.70
N ILE A 658 6.17 15.02 -5.81
CA ILE A 658 5.88 14.22 -6.99
C ILE A 658 4.43 13.77 -6.93
N ARG A 659 3.69 14.07 -7.98
CA ARG A 659 2.35 13.56 -8.23
C ARG A 659 2.44 12.42 -9.21
N HIS A 660 1.57 11.44 -9.05
CA HIS A 660 1.55 10.26 -9.88
C HIS A 660 0.23 10.15 -10.62
N ARG A 661 0.24 9.48 -11.77
CA ARG A 661 -0.96 9.15 -12.52
C ARG A 661 -0.78 7.82 -13.23
N PHE A 662 -1.88 7.18 -13.53
CA PHE A 662 -1.89 5.95 -14.31
C PHE A 662 -3.12 5.88 -15.21
N ARG A 663 -3.07 5.01 -16.22
CA ARG A 663 -4.23 4.55 -16.99
C ARG A 663 -4.03 3.09 -17.37
N LEU A 664 -5.15 2.37 -17.43
CA LEU A 664 -5.12 0.93 -17.74
C LEU A 664 -5.09 0.66 -19.23
N ARG A 665 -5.66 1.57 -20.02
CA ARG A 665 -5.67 1.52 -21.50
C ARG A 665 -5.35 2.90 -22.07
N PRO A 666 -4.81 2.99 -23.29
CA PRO A 666 -4.48 4.27 -23.92
C PRO A 666 -5.69 5.21 -24.07
N ASP A 667 -6.87 4.65 -24.25
CA ASP A 667 -8.12 5.41 -24.43
C ASP A 667 -8.77 5.84 -23.09
N ASP A 668 -8.29 5.31 -21.97
CA ASP A 668 -8.81 5.68 -20.66
C ASP A 668 -8.30 7.06 -20.22
N ALA A 669 -9.11 7.79 -19.48
CA ALA A 669 -8.68 9.02 -18.83
C ALA A 669 -7.58 8.73 -17.79
N TRP A 670 -6.64 9.68 -17.63
CA TRP A 670 -5.61 9.57 -16.61
C TRP A 670 -6.21 9.71 -15.20
N THR A 671 -5.94 8.74 -14.35
CA THR A 671 -6.28 8.78 -12.92
C THR A 671 -5.06 9.24 -12.13
N GLN A 672 -5.23 10.28 -11.30
CA GLN A 672 -4.18 10.76 -10.40
C GLN A 672 -4.18 9.96 -9.09
N THR A 673 -2.98 9.78 -8.52
CA THR A 673 -2.76 9.11 -7.22
C THR A 673 -1.61 9.77 -6.48
N ASP A 674 -1.67 9.79 -5.16
CA ASP A 674 -0.59 10.34 -4.33
C ASP A 674 0.53 9.32 -4.07
N ALA A 675 0.26 8.03 -4.28
CA ALA A 675 1.22 6.97 -4.06
C ALA A 675 1.67 6.32 -5.38
N PRO A 676 2.96 5.95 -5.54
CA PRO A 676 3.50 5.35 -6.76
C PRO A 676 3.17 3.86 -6.88
N HIS A 677 1.95 3.49 -6.58
CA HIS A 677 1.48 2.11 -6.73
C HIS A 677 0.02 2.06 -7.15
N LEU A 678 -0.36 0.98 -7.78
CA LEU A 678 -1.71 0.67 -8.25
C LEU A 678 -2.00 -0.78 -7.95
N THR A 679 -3.05 -1.04 -7.18
CA THR A 679 -3.55 -2.40 -6.97
C THR A 679 -4.98 -2.52 -7.52
N PHE A 680 -5.21 -3.47 -8.39
CA PHE A 680 -6.54 -3.68 -9.00
C PHE A 680 -6.76 -5.15 -9.39
N VAL A 681 -8.02 -5.50 -9.59
CA VAL A 681 -8.43 -6.79 -10.16
C VAL A 681 -9.07 -6.52 -11.51
N ALA A 682 -8.51 -7.09 -12.58
CA ALA A 682 -9.05 -6.91 -13.91
C ALA A 682 -10.36 -7.71 -14.10
N ALA A 683 -11.48 -7.01 -14.22
CA ALA A 683 -12.80 -7.62 -14.32
C ALA A 683 -13.05 -8.28 -15.68
N ALA A 684 -12.49 -7.74 -16.76
CA ALA A 684 -12.72 -8.23 -18.13
C ALA A 684 -11.45 -8.84 -18.73
N ALA A 685 -11.63 -9.88 -19.52
CA ALA A 685 -10.53 -10.45 -20.30
C ALA A 685 -10.11 -9.50 -21.43
N GLY A 686 -8.81 -9.39 -21.67
CA GLY A 686 -8.27 -8.49 -22.70
C GLY A 686 -6.80 -8.18 -22.51
N ARG A 687 -6.31 -7.21 -23.29
CA ARG A 687 -4.96 -6.66 -23.14
C ARG A 687 -5.08 -5.31 -22.47
N TYR A 688 -4.25 -5.08 -21.46
CA TYR A 688 -4.15 -3.84 -20.72
C TYR A 688 -2.71 -3.34 -20.80
N PRO A 689 -2.40 -2.45 -21.74
CA PRO A 689 -1.11 -1.76 -21.75
C PRO A 689 -1.15 -0.63 -20.72
N ILE A 690 -0.79 -0.97 -19.48
CA ILE A 690 -0.85 -0.04 -18.35
C ILE A 690 0.26 0.99 -18.50
N GLU A 691 -0.10 2.25 -18.49
CA GLU A 691 0.82 3.36 -18.49
C GLU A 691 0.83 4.06 -17.15
N VAL A 692 2.01 4.35 -16.64
CA VAL A 692 2.23 5.10 -15.40
C VAL A 692 3.05 6.34 -15.69
N GLY A 693 2.77 7.42 -14.99
CA GLY A 693 3.47 8.67 -15.17
C GLY A 693 3.59 9.45 -13.87
N SER A 694 4.54 10.38 -13.83
CA SER A 694 4.76 11.23 -12.68
C SER A 694 5.08 12.66 -13.12
N SER A 695 4.78 13.61 -12.25
CA SER A 695 5.01 15.03 -12.46
C SER A 695 5.46 15.67 -11.16
N ARG A 696 6.31 16.68 -11.25
CA ARG A 696 6.75 17.50 -10.11
C ARG A 696 5.90 18.76 -9.93
N ASP A 697 5.43 19.32 -11.03
CA ASP A 697 4.68 20.56 -11.07
C ASP A 697 3.16 20.37 -11.27
N GLY A 698 2.72 19.14 -11.59
CA GLY A 698 1.34 18.83 -11.94
C GLY A 698 0.98 19.21 -13.39
N VAL A 699 1.89 19.82 -14.14
CA VAL A 699 1.71 20.28 -15.53
C VAL A 699 2.50 19.42 -16.50
N THR A 700 3.81 19.30 -16.24
CA THR A 700 4.73 18.49 -17.07
C THR A 700 4.76 17.06 -16.59
N TRP A 701 4.19 16.15 -17.38
CA TRP A 701 4.10 14.74 -17.03
C TRP A 701 5.07 13.89 -17.85
N VAL A 702 5.82 13.05 -17.15
CA VAL A 702 6.68 12.04 -17.77
C VAL A 702 6.07 10.67 -17.54
N THR A 703 5.99 9.86 -18.58
CA THR A 703 5.51 8.47 -18.51
C THR A 703 6.69 7.50 -18.53
N ALA A 704 6.49 6.33 -17.94
CA ALA A 704 7.46 5.26 -18.05
C ALA A 704 7.69 4.91 -19.54
N PRO A 705 8.95 4.66 -19.96
CA PRO A 705 9.28 4.48 -21.38
C PRO A 705 8.67 3.21 -22.00
N VAL A 706 8.35 2.22 -21.18
CA VAL A 706 7.73 0.97 -21.64
C VAL A 706 6.44 0.74 -20.85
N PRO A 707 5.29 0.60 -21.53
CA PRO A 707 4.03 0.23 -20.87
C PRO A 707 4.10 -1.21 -20.34
N ILE A 708 3.37 -1.50 -19.28
CA ILE A 708 3.27 -2.83 -18.72
C ILE A 708 2.19 -3.59 -19.50
N GLU A 709 2.59 -4.60 -20.27
CA GLU A 709 1.64 -5.47 -20.98
C GLU A 709 1.01 -6.49 -20.03
N LEU A 710 -0.21 -6.23 -19.59
CA LEU A 710 -1.01 -7.19 -18.83
C LEU A 710 -1.99 -7.91 -19.77
N ARG A 711 -1.90 -9.23 -19.82
CA ARG A 711 -2.81 -10.11 -20.56
C ARG A 711 -3.75 -10.82 -19.60
N VAL A 712 -5.01 -10.44 -19.64
CA VAL A 712 -6.06 -11.01 -18.81
C VAL A 712 -6.80 -12.06 -19.63
N THR A 713 -6.74 -13.32 -19.18
CA THR A 713 -7.44 -14.43 -19.83
C THR A 713 -8.82 -14.64 -19.19
N PRO A 714 -9.83 -15.08 -19.99
CA PRO A 714 -11.12 -15.37 -19.41
C PRO A 714 -11.02 -16.59 -18.47
N PRO A 715 -11.81 -16.62 -17.39
CA PRO A 715 -11.86 -17.76 -16.48
C PRO A 715 -12.29 -19.02 -17.26
N TRP A 716 -11.89 -20.21 -16.76
CA TRP A 716 -12.10 -21.47 -17.45
C TRP A 716 -13.57 -21.73 -17.84
N TYR A 717 -14.51 -21.30 -16.98
CA TYR A 717 -15.95 -21.44 -17.23
C TYR A 717 -16.51 -20.51 -18.30
N ALA A 718 -15.82 -19.40 -18.63
CA ALA A 718 -16.20 -18.47 -19.69
C ALA A 718 -15.62 -18.87 -21.05
N ARG A 719 -14.82 -19.94 -21.12
CA ARG A 719 -14.22 -20.37 -22.40
C ARG A 719 -15.25 -21.07 -23.29
N PRO A 720 -15.29 -20.84 -24.60
CA PRO A 720 -16.30 -21.40 -25.48
C PRO A 720 -16.46 -22.91 -25.43
N TRP A 721 -15.36 -23.66 -25.27
CA TRP A 721 -15.38 -25.10 -25.17
C TRP A 721 -16.15 -25.62 -23.93
N VAL A 722 -16.14 -24.88 -22.80
CA VAL A 722 -16.87 -25.25 -21.58
C VAL A 722 -18.37 -25.18 -21.84
N TRP A 723 -18.81 -24.13 -22.52
CA TRP A 723 -20.20 -24.01 -22.94
C TRP A 723 -20.61 -25.11 -23.93
N SER A 724 -19.70 -25.47 -24.88
CA SER A 724 -19.93 -26.58 -25.80
C SER A 724 -20.10 -27.92 -25.06
N VAL A 725 -19.23 -28.20 -24.08
CA VAL A 725 -19.35 -29.39 -23.21
C VAL A 725 -20.64 -29.34 -22.38
N GLY A 726 -20.98 -28.18 -21.82
CA GLY A 726 -22.21 -27.98 -21.07
C GLY A 726 -23.47 -28.25 -21.91
N ILE A 727 -23.50 -27.73 -23.14
CA ILE A 727 -24.60 -27.97 -24.10
C ILE A 727 -24.68 -29.46 -24.49
N MET A 728 -23.52 -30.08 -24.77
CA MET A 728 -23.46 -31.50 -25.10
C MET A 728 -23.96 -32.37 -23.91
N PHE A 729 -23.53 -32.03 -22.68
CA PHE A 729 -23.98 -32.71 -21.49
C PHE A 729 -25.49 -32.53 -21.23
N GLY A 730 -25.99 -31.31 -21.45
CA GLY A 730 -27.43 -31.02 -21.43
C GLY A 730 -28.21 -31.81 -22.48
N ALA A 731 -27.67 -31.93 -23.70
CA ALA A 731 -28.26 -32.73 -24.78
C ALA A 731 -28.30 -34.24 -24.41
N VAL A 732 -27.19 -34.75 -23.83
CA VAL A 732 -27.12 -36.14 -23.36
C VAL A 732 -28.15 -36.41 -22.24
N ILE A 733 -28.26 -35.50 -21.27
CA ILE A 733 -29.27 -35.60 -20.20
C ILE A 733 -30.68 -35.53 -20.79
N GLY A 734 -30.92 -34.58 -21.69
CA GLY A 734 -32.22 -34.47 -22.39
C GLY A 734 -32.58 -35.72 -23.18
N TYR A 735 -31.60 -36.31 -23.89
CA TYR A 735 -31.79 -37.57 -24.63
C TYR A 735 -32.05 -38.76 -23.68
N ALA A 736 -31.29 -38.84 -22.57
CA ALA A 736 -31.51 -39.86 -21.56
C ALA A 736 -32.89 -39.73 -20.89
N ALA A 737 -33.29 -38.51 -20.56
CA ALA A 737 -34.63 -38.25 -20.00
C ALA A 737 -35.74 -38.60 -21.00
N HIS A 738 -35.54 -38.27 -22.28
CA HIS A 738 -36.49 -38.67 -23.35
C HIS A 738 -36.59 -40.16 -23.47
N ARG A 739 -35.45 -40.87 -23.47
CA ARG A 739 -35.42 -42.34 -23.52
C ARG A 739 -36.10 -42.98 -22.31
N LEU A 740 -35.89 -42.44 -21.11
CA LEU A 740 -36.56 -42.89 -19.88
C LEU A 740 -38.05 -42.66 -19.95
N ARG A 741 -38.48 -41.50 -20.51
CA ARG A 741 -39.91 -41.20 -20.70
C ARG A 741 -40.56 -42.16 -21.70
N LEU A 742 -39.89 -42.43 -22.79
CA LEU A 742 -40.38 -43.45 -23.78
C LEU A 742 -40.47 -44.85 -23.15
N ALA A 743 -39.45 -45.25 -22.39
CA ALA A 743 -39.45 -46.52 -21.67
C ALA A 743 -40.57 -46.61 -20.66
N HIS A 744 -40.89 -45.49 -19.99
CA HIS A 744 -42.01 -45.42 -19.06
C HIS A 744 -43.37 -45.56 -19.76
N LEU A 745 -43.55 -44.88 -20.89
CA LEU A 745 -44.78 -44.98 -21.69
C LEU A 745 -44.99 -46.43 -22.19
N VAL A 746 -43.94 -47.07 -22.71
CA VAL A 746 -43.99 -48.47 -23.17
C VAL A 746 -44.34 -49.44 -22.02
N ARG A 747 -43.85 -49.16 -20.77
CA ARG A 747 -44.23 -49.99 -19.61
C ARG A 747 -45.70 -49.83 -19.26
N LEU A 748 -46.24 -48.62 -19.30
CA LEU A 748 -47.66 -48.37 -19.03
C LEU A 748 -48.55 -49.09 -20.06
N GLU A 749 -48.18 -49.09 -21.34
CA GLU A 749 -48.90 -49.79 -22.40
C GLU A 749 -48.87 -51.29 -22.20
N ARG A 750 -47.71 -51.87 -21.85
CA ARG A 750 -47.59 -53.30 -21.51
C ARG A 750 -48.43 -53.70 -20.29
N GLN A 751 -48.47 -52.82 -19.23
CA GLN A 751 -49.33 -53.07 -18.06
C GLN A 751 -50.80 -53.07 -18.45
N ARG A 752 -51.25 -52.15 -19.32
CA ARG A 752 -52.62 -52.13 -19.81
C ARG A 752 -52.97 -53.39 -20.58
N THR A 753 -52.04 -53.85 -21.43
CA THR A 753 -52.28 -55.11 -22.22
C THR A 753 -52.34 -56.35 -21.32
N GLN A 754 -51.48 -56.36 -20.26
CA GLN A 754 -51.48 -57.49 -19.33
C GLN A 754 -52.77 -57.58 -18.48
N ILE A 755 -53.25 -56.39 -18.05
CA ILE A 755 -54.53 -56.31 -17.32
C ILE A 755 -55.68 -56.75 -18.22
N ALA A 756 -55.67 -56.43 -19.52
CA ALA A 756 -56.67 -56.83 -20.47
C ALA A 756 -56.62 -58.30 -20.74
N MET A 757 -55.44 -58.95 -20.82
CA MET A 757 -55.28 -60.37 -20.95
C MET A 757 -55.74 -61.13 -19.71
N ASP A 758 -55.35 -60.72 -18.46
CA ASP A 758 -55.77 -61.35 -17.20
C ASP A 758 -57.30 -61.30 -17.05
N LEU A 759 -57.96 -60.23 -17.54
CA LEU A 759 -59.40 -60.07 -17.59
C LEU A 759 -60.06 -60.98 -18.57
N HIS A 760 -59.43 -61.14 -19.76
CA HIS A 760 -60.00 -62.06 -20.79
C HIS A 760 -59.92 -63.55 -20.33
N ASP A 761 -58.79 -63.92 -19.71
CA ASP A 761 -58.56 -65.29 -19.29
C ASP A 761 -59.51 -65.72 -18.16
N ASP A 762 -59.62 -64.91 -17.08
CA ASP A 762 -60.51 -65.21 -15.93
C ASP A 762 -62.03 -65.20 -16.32
N LEU A 763 -62.46 -64.23 -17.13
CA LEU A 763 -63.82 -64.10 -17.60
C LEU A 763 -64.13 -65.11 -18.68
N GLY A 764 -63.16 -65.37 -19.59
CA GLY A 764 -63.33 -66.30 -20.66
C GLY A 764 -63.55 -67.75 -20.15
N ALA A 765 -62.79 -68.17 -19.13
CA ALA A 765 -62.92 -69.49 -18.56
C ALA A 765 -64.29 -69.70 -17.80
N THR A 766 -64.70 -68.69 -17.05
CA THR A 766 -65.92 -68.69 -16.29
C THR A 766 -67.17 -68.61 -17.14
N LEU A 767 -67.16 -67.75 -18.18
CA LEU A 767 -68.26 -67.65 -19.16
C LEU A 767 -68.35 -68.87 -20.07
N GLY A 768 -67.15 -69.47 -20.40
CA GLY A 768 -67.15 -70.77 -21.13
C GLY A 768 -67.76 -71.88 -20.30
N SER A 769 -67.50 -71.98 -19.02
CA SER A 769 -68.12 -72.97 -18.10
C SER A 769 -69.59 -72.73 -17.95
N ILE A 770 -70.07 -71.50 -17.83
CA ILE A 770 -71.48 -71.11 -17.83
C ILE A 770 -72.15 -71.52 -19.13
N GLY A 771 -71.51 -71.29 -20.26
CA GLY A 771 -72.04 -71.64 -21.56
C GLY A 771 -72.16 -73.14 -21.76
N LEU A 772 -71.15 -73.90 -21.34
CA LEU A 772 -71.18 -75.40 -21.34
C LEU A 772 -72.28 -75.96 -20.44
N LEU A 773 -72.38 -75.43 -19.22
CA LEU A 773 -73.40 -75.85 -18.26
C LEU A 773 -74.83 -75.46 -18.72
N ALA A 774 -74.97 -74.31 -19.37
CA ALA A 774 -76.23 -73.85 -20.00
C ALA A 774 -76.62 -74.77 -21.19
N ALA A 775 -75.64 -75.24 -22.02
CA ALA A 775 -75.87 -76.15 -23.10
C ALA A 775 -76.31 -77.52 -22.55
N VAL A 776 -75.70 -78.05 -21.51
CA VAL A 776 -76.08 -79.28 -20.85
C VAL A 776 -77.45 -79.16 -20.20
N ALA A 777 -77.79 -78.00 -19.62
CA ALA A 777 -79.11 -77.78 -19.00
C ALA A 777 -80.24 -77.68 -20.05
N SER A 778 -79.92 -77.22 -21.29
CA SER A 778 -80.85 -77.12 -22.45
C SER A 778 -81.09 -78.42 -23.17
N GLU A 779 -80.16 -79.36 -23.16
CA GLU A 779 -80.21 -80.59 -23.80
C GLU A 779 -81.08 -81.61 -22.97
N ASP A 780 -81.09 -81.46 -21.61
CA ASP A 780 -81.85 -82.31 -20.71
C ASP A 780 -83.26 -81.80 -20.35
N GLY A 781 -83.95 -81.33 -21.29
CA GLY A 781 -85.23 -80.63 -21.26
C GLY A 781 -86.46 -81.39 -20.71
N ARG A 782 -86.35 -82.37 -19.82
CA ARG A 782 -87.45 -83.03 -19.01
C ARG A 782 -87.02 -83.52 -17.67
N GLN A 783 -87.38 -82.74 -16.64
CA GLN A 783 -87.52 -83.24 -15.19
C GLN A 783 -86.42 -84.18 -14.72
N GLY A 784 -85.20 -83.96 -14.82
CA GLY A 784 -84.12 -84.71 -14.22
C GLY A 784 -83.35 -83.92 -13.20
N THR A 785 -82.86 -84.59 -12.06
CA THR A 785 -82.04 -83.97 -10.98
C THR A 785 -80.75 -83.46 -11.48
N ALA A 786 -80.33 -83.82 -12.74
CA ALA A 786 -79.07 -83.35 -13.36
C ALA A 786 -79.18 -81.88 -13.94
N GLY A 787 -80.30 -81.50 -14.58
CA GLY A 787 -80.57 -80.16 -15.10
C GLY A 787 -80.65 -79.12 -13.93
N ARG A 788 -81.28 -79.45 -12.83
CA ARG A 788 -81.36 -78.57 -11.71
C ARG A 788 -80.01 -78.31 -11.03
N ARG A 789 -79.11 -79.34 -10.93
CA ARG A 789 -77.73 -79.17 -10.46
C ARG A 789 -76.87 -78.34 -11.39
N ALA A 790 -77.11 -78.41 -12.75
CA ALA A 790 -76.41 -77.56 -13.72
C ALA A 790 -76.85 -76.14 -13.63
N LEU A 791 -78.15 -75.83 -13.43
CA LEU A 791 -78.65 -74.48 -13.21
C LEU A 791 -78.13 -73.84 -11.92
N ASP A 792 -78.13 -74.68 -10.82
CA ASP A 792 -77.54 -74.23 -9.55
C ASP A 792 -76.07 -73.86 -9.69
N ARG A 793 -75.33 -74.64 -10.50
CA ARG A 793 -73.90 -74.44 -10.74
C ARG A 793 -73.66 -73.22 -11.63
N ILE A 794 -74.44 -72.95 -12.67
CA ILE A 794 -74.45 -71.79 -13.55
C ILE A 794 -74.69 -70.54 -12.71
N ALA A 795 -75.60 -70.59 -11.75
CA ALA A 795 -75.92 -69.50 -10.87
C ALA A 795 -74.81 -69.22 -9.82
N GLU A 796 -74.08 -70.35 -9.43
CA GLU A 796 -72.92 -70.23 -8.59
C GLU A 796 -71.70 -69.62 -9.35
N ASP A 797 -71.36 -70.13 -10.48
CA ASP A 797 -70.31 -69.67 -11.35
C ASP A 797 -70.50 -68.20 -11.83
N ALA A 798 -71.75 -67.81 -12.17
CA ALA A 798 -72.13 -66.47 -12.46
C ALA A 798 -71.92 -65.45 -11.30
N ARG A 799 -72.27 -65.90 -10.10
CA ARG A 799 -72.11 -65.14 -8.89
C ARG A 799 -70.63 -65.00 -8.52
N ASP A 800 -69.83 -66.05 -8.68
CA ASP A 800 -68.40 -66.00 -8.47
C ASP A 800 -67.64 -65.13 -9.48
N ALA A 801 -68.06 -65.13 -10.74
CA ALA A 801 -67.56 -64.20 -11.81
C ALA A 801 -67.90 -62.77 -11.49
N ALA A 802 -69.13 -62.50 -11.05
CA ALA A 802 -69.55 -61.13 -10.66
C ALA A 802 -68.75 -60.59 -9.43
N ALA A 803 -68.48 -61.50 -8.47
CA ALA A 803 -67.67 -61.21 -7.30
C ALA A 803 -66.19 -60.93 -7.66
N SER A 804 -65.62 -61.73 -8.58
CA SER A 804 -64.24 -61.51 -9.10
C SER A 804 -64.09 -60.17 -9.83
N LEU A 805 -65.13 -59.81 -10.62
CA LEU A 805 -65.16 -58.51 -11.32
C LEU A 805 -65.26 -57.32 -10.38
N ALA A 806 -66.09 -57.46 -9.34
CA ALA A 806 -66.19 -56.45 -8.30
C ALA A 806 -64.87 -56.22 -7.53
N ASP A 807 -64.16 -57.32 -7.24
CA ASP A 807 -62.85 -57.28 -6.60
C ASP A 807 -61.77 -56.62 -7.47
N ILE A 808 -61.75 -56.82 -8.75
CA ILE A 808 -60.85 -56.17 -9.74
C ILE A 808 -61.14 -54.66 -9.83
N VAL A 809 -62.43 -54.32 -9.97
CA VAL A 809 -62.86 -52.88 -10.05
C VAL A 809 -62.54 -52.12 -8.75
N TRP A 810 -62.75 -52.83 -7.61
CA TRP A 810 -62.43 -52.23 -6.34
C TRP A 810 -60.91 -52.05 -6.08
N SER A 811 -60.09 -53.01 -6.58
CA SER A 811 -58.63 -52.93 -6.46
C SER A 811 -57.99 -51.76 -7.28
N LEU A 812 -58.71 -51.21 -8.23
CA LEU A 812 -58.29 -50.16 -9.09
C LEU A 812 -58.62 -48.73 -8.58
N ARG A 813 -59.29 -48.62 -7.39
CA ARG A 813 -59.61 -47.32 -6.80
C ARG A 813 -58.35 -46.60 -6.24
N PRO A 814 -58.07 -45.37 -6.58
CA PRO A 814 -56.95 -44.62 -6.07
C PRO A 814 -57.07 -44.39 -4.54
N GLY A 815 -55.97 -44.49 -3.78
CA GLY A 815 -55.92 -44.19 -2.34
C GLY A 815 -56.18 -45.39 -1.42
N SER A 816 -56.18 -46.63 -1.95
CA SER A 816 -56.39 -47.90 -1.15
C SER A 816 -55.07 -48.54 -0.69
N GLU A 817 -53.90 -47.90 -0.82
CA GLU A 817 -52.59 -48.57 -0.71
C GLU A 817 -52.00 -48.46 0.71
N THR A 818 -52.77 -48.64 1.76
CA THR A 818 -52.27 -48.55 3.15
C THR A 818 -52.86 -49.65 4.04
N LEU A 819 -52.18 -50.06 5.16
CA LEU A 819 -52.60 -51.09 6.08
C LEU A 819 -53.91 -50.75 6.79
N ASP A 820 -54.17 -49.51 7.14
CA ASP A 820 -55.45 -49.07 7.76
C ASP A 820 -56.65 -49.34 6.84
N ARG A 821 -56.42 -49.15 5.52
CA ARG A 821 -57.44 -49.48 4.52
C ARG A 821 -57.68 -50.99 4.35
N LEU A 822 -56.63 -51.79 4.49
CA LEU A 822 -56.81 -53.27 4.51
C LEU A 822 -57.66 -53.66 5.67
N VAL A 823 -57.40 -53.18 6.89
CA VAL A 823 -58.16 -53.47 8.08
C VAL A 823 -59.62 -53.04 7.91
N LEU A 824 -59.88 -51.86 7.36
CA LEU A 824 -61.22 -51.38 7.07
C LEU A 824 -61.98 -52.38 6.14
N ALA A 825 -61.30 -52.77 5.04
CA ALA A 825 -61.82 -53.68 4.06
C ALA A 825 -62.15 -55.09 4.69
N LEU A 826 -61.32 -55.60 5.61
CA LEU A 826 -61.54 -56.81 6.31
C LEU A 826 -62.71 -56.71 7.28
N ARG A 827 -62.98 -55.58 7.92
CA ARG A 827 -64.16 -55.36 8.75
C ARG A 827 -65.41 -55.34 7.92
N GLU A 828 -65.45 -54.64 6.78
CA GLU A 828 -66.59 -54.64 5.86
C GLU A 828 -66.91 -56.11 5.41
N ARG A 829 -65.87 -56.81 4.95
CA ARG A 829 -66.05 -58.21 4.49
C ARG A 829 -66.47 -59.19 5.60
N GLY A 830 -65.94 -59.01 6.83
CA GLY A 830 -66.37 -59.83 7.95
C GLY A 830 -67.86 -59.66 8.29
N THR A 831 -68.38 -58.41 8.20
CA THR A 831 -69.79 -58.12 8.37
C THR A 831 -70.67 -58.72 7.24
N GLU A 832 -70.17 -58.68 5.98
CA GLU A 832 -70.89 -59.30 4.86
C GLU A 832 -70.96 -60.82 4.92
N LEU A 833 -69.88 -61.45 5.43
CA LEU A 833 -69.85 -62.93 5.56
C LEU A 833 -70.73 -63.49 6.64
N ALA A 834 -71.09 -62.70 7.67
CA ALA A 834 -71.94 -63.13 8.77
C ALA A 834 -73.15 -62.18 8.99
N PRO A 835 -74.08 -62.02 8.01
CA PRO A 835 -75.16 -61.01 8.02
C PRO A 835 -76.21 -61.24 9.08
N ASN A 836 -76.39 -62.47 9.61
CA ASN A 836 -77.52 -62.85 10.57
C ASN A 836 -77.06 -62.72 12.01
N GLY A 837 -75.80 -62.23 12.30
CA GLY A 837 -75.32 -62.13 13.72
C GLY A 837 -75.14 -63.48 14.50
N GLN A 838 -75.22 -64.60 13.78
CA GLN A 838 -74.98 -65.97 14.37
C GLN A 838 -73.50 -66.22 14.66
N VAL A 839 -72.60 -65.56 13.93
CA VAL A 839 -71.14 -65.60 14.15
C VAL A 839 -70.67 -64.22 14.39
N ARG A 840 -69.90 -63.95 15.44
CA ARG A 840 -69.34 -62.66 15.77
C ARG A 840 -67.95 -62.50 15.12
N VAL A 841 -67.82 -61.69 14.12
CA VAL A 841 -66.51 -61.39 13.52
C VAL A 841 -65.92 -60.17 14.15
N ARG A 842 -64.74 -60.28 14.80
CA ARG A 842 -63.99 -59.16 15.39
C ARG A 842 -62.67 -58.93 14.59
N VAL A 843 -62.42 -57.72 14.13
CA VAL A 843 -61.19 -57.39 13.45
C VAL A 843 -60.43 -56.35 14.29
N GLU A 844 -59.33 -56.81 14.88
CA GLU A 844 -58.43 -56.00 15.74
C GLU A 844 -57.09 -55.74 15.05
N ALA A 845 -56.56 -54.61 15.32
CA ALA A 845 -55.27 -54.20 14.75
C ALA A 845 -54.52 -53.40 15.78
N GLY A 846 -53.19 -53.54 15.91
CA GLY A 846 -52.38 -52.86 16.89
C GLY A 846 -52.31 -51.34 16.60
N ASP A 847 -52.10 -50.52 17.63
CA ASP A 847 -52.07 -49.05 17.56
C ASP A 847 -50.99 -48.49 16.64
N SER A 848 -50.08 -49.32 16.18
CA SER A 848 -48.95 -48.92 15.34
C SER A 848 -49.19 -49.04 13.83
N ILE A 849 -50.43 -49.30 13.36
CA ILE A 849 -50.72 -49.59 11.97
C ILE A 849 -50.57 -48.30 11.07
N GLY A 850 -50.89 -47.14 11.54
CA GLY A 850 -50.76 -45.86 10.81
C GLY A 850 -51.06 -45.95 9.33
N ARG A 851 -50.64 -44.93 8.58
CA ARG A 851 -50.66 -44.92 7.10
C ARG A 851 -49.46 -45.66 6.53
N VAL A 852 -49.14 -46.88 6.98
CA VAL A 852 -48.09 -47.69 6.40
C VAL A 852 -48.44 -48.04 4.94
N PRO A 853 -47.61 -47.69 3.95
CA PRO A 853 -47.89 -48.06 2.55
C PRO A 853 -47.89 -49.59 2.37
N LEU A 854 -48.86 -50.07 1.67
CA LEU A 854 -49.04 -51.50 1.37
C LEU A 854 -49.04 -51.70 -0.15
N ALA A 855 -48.10 -52.50 -0.66
CA ALA A 855 -48.04 -52.79 -2.08
C ALA A 855 -49.34 -53.45 -2.55
N LEU A 856 -49.89 -53.04 -3.69
CA LEU A 856 -51.15 -53.46 -4.22
C LEU A 856 -51.26 -55.01 -4.31
N ALA A 857 -50.18 -55.65 -4.78
CA ALA A 857 -50.14 -57.14 -4.86
C ALA A 857 -50.19 -57.79 -3.47
N VAL A 858 -49.57 -57.21 -2.43
CA VAL A 858 -49.59 -57.73 -1.08
C VAL A 858 -50.97 -57.56 -0.51
N ARG A 859 -51.59 -56.40 -0.65
CA ARG A 859 -52.93 -56.13 -0.19
C ARG A 859 -53.92 -57.10 -0.77
N ARG A 860 -53.94 -57.29 -2.09
CA ARG A 860 -54.87 -58.18 -2.78
C ARG A 860 -54.78 -59.65 -2.24
N ASN A 861 -53.53 -60.13 -2.13
CA ASN A 861 -53.33 -61.54 -1.70
C ASN A 861 -53.62 -61.70 -0.21
N VAL A 862 -53.19 -60.75 0.66
CA VAL A 862 -53.50 -60.85 2.12
C VAL A 862 -55.03 -60.76 2.40
N GLN A 863 -55.70 -59.83 1.73
CA GLN A 863 -57.15 -59.69 1.84
C GLN A 863 -57.88 -60.99 1.40
N TRP A 864 -57.44 -61.54 0.28
CA TRP A 864 -58.03 -62.78 -0.21
C TRP A 864 -57.80 -63.97 0.74
N ILE A 865 -56.60 -64.12 1.29
CA ILE A 865 -56.27 -65.12 2.30
C ILE A 865 -57.18 -64.99 3.55
N ALA A 866 -57.36 -63.74 4.04
CA ALA A 866 -58.17 -63.48 5.22
C ALA A 866 -59.67 -63.81 4.97
N VAL A 867 -60.16 -63.36 3.84
CA VAL A 867 -61.57 -63.63 3.45
C VAL A 867 -61.83 -65.13 3.27
N GLU A 868 -60.89 -65.81 2.63
CA GLU A 868 -61.00 -67.25 2.43
C GLU A 868 -60.89 -68.01 3.78
N ALA A 869 -60.01 -67.56 4.68
CA ALA A 869 -59.89 -68.16 6.03
C ALA A 869 -61.20 -67.95 6.84
N MET A 870 -61.83 -66.75 6.82
CA MET A 870 -63.09 -66.47 7.45
C MET A 870 -64.24 -67.28 6.82
N ARG A 871 -64.27 -67.46 5.52
CA ARG A 871 -65.25 -68.26 4.78
C ARG A 871 -65.16 -69.77 5.20
N ASN A 872 -63.91 -70.25 5.28
CA ASN A 872 -63.66 -71.63 5.68
C ASN A 872 -64.07 -71.88 7.13
N ALA A 873 -63.79 -70.92 8.05
CA ALA A 873 -64.28 -71.00 9.43
C ALA A 873 -65.82 -71.06 9.48
N ILE A 874 -66.56 -70.22 8.84
CA ILE A 874 -67.99 -70.22 8.80
C ILE A 874 -68.57 -71.50 8.20
N ARG A 875 -67.92 -71.95 7.10
CA ARG A 875 -68.47 -73.09 6.33
C ARG A 875 -68.19 -74.48 6.97
N HIS A 876 -67.08 -74.61 7.67
CA HIS A 876 -66.56 -75.89 8.15
C HIS A 876 -66.45 -76.07 9.66
N ALA A 877 -66.34 -74.96 10.45
CA ALA A 877 -66.07 -75.03 11.87
C ALA A 877 -67.28 -74.69 12.78
N SER A 878 -68.38 -74.15 12.22
CA SER A 878 -69.56 -73.67 12.93
C SER A 878 -69.17 -72.74 14.15
N PRO A 879 -68.36 -71.69 13.98
CA PRO A 879 -67.84 -70.96 15.08
C PRO A 879 -68.86 -70.00 15.68
N GLY A 880 -68.76 -69.69 17.02
CA GLY A 880 -69.46 -68.55 17.64
C GLY A 880 -68.83 -67.24 17.46
N ALA A 881 -67.48 -67.26 17.30
CA ALA A 881 -66.72 -66.05 17.07
C ALA A 881 -65.54 -66.32 16.12
N ILE A 882 -65.18 -65.28 15.32
CA ILE A 882 -63.98 -65.28 14.48
C ILE A 882 -63.22 -64.03 14.84
N ASP A 883 -61.98 -64.16 15.30
CA ASP A 883 -61.03 -63.04 15.59
C ASP A 883 -60.01 -62.95 14.51
N VAL A 884 -59.94 -61.77 13.85
CA VAL A 884 -58.96 -61.40 12.86
C VAL A 884 -58.01 -60.39 13.51
N ARG A 885 -56.71 -60.68 13.60
CA ARG A 885 -55.71 -59.79 14.18
C ARG A 885 -54.59 -59.49 13.23
N LEU A 886 -54.24 -58.21 13.13
CA LEU A 886 -53.09 -57.72 12.37
C LEU A 886 -52.08 -57.09 13.33
N GLU A 887 -50.89 -57.68 13.43
CA GLU A 887 -49.85 -57.31 14.39
C GLU A 887 -48.51 -57.12 13.70
N PRO A 888 -47.68 -56.13 14.11
CA PRO A 888 -46.31 -56.03 13.63
C PRO A 888 -45.44 -57.10 14.27
N GLU A 889 -44.58 -57.72 13.46
CA GLU A 889 -43.62 -58.75 13.89
C GLU A 889 -42.24 -58.42 13.28
N ALA A 890 -41.41 -57.75 14.05
CA ALA A 890 -40.07 -57.25 13.61
C ALA A 890 -40.10 -56.46 12.30
N ASP A 891 -39.66 -57.01 11.19
CA ASP A 891 -39.67 -56.39 9.84
C ASP A 891 -40.84 -56.82 8.96
N ARG A 892 -41.81 -57.56 9.55
CA ARG A 892 -42.99 -58.15 8.86
C ARG A 892 -44.29 -57.88 9.59
N TRP A 893 -45.35 -58.15 8.94
CA TRP A 893 -46.71 -58.15 9.49
C TRP A 893 -47.26 -59.53 9.55
N ARG A 894 -48.00 -59.87 10.65
CA ARG A 894 -48.73 -61.11 10.83
C ARG A 894 -50.20 -60.77 10.81
N LEU A 895 -50.93 -61.34 9.86
CA LEU A 895 -52.40 -61.42 9.94
C LEU A 895 -52.77 -62.80 10.36
N SER A 896 -53.59 -62.88 11.40
CA SER A 896 -54.16 -64.18 11.91
C SER A 896 -55.69 -64.12 11.88
N VAL A 897 -56.31 -65.18 11.45
CA VAL A 897 -57.76 -65.43 11.50
C VAL A 897 -57.95 -66.61 12.38
N SER A 898 -58.60 -66.46 13.50
CA SER A 898 -58.83 -67.50 14.50
C SER A 898 -60.32 -67.69 14.70
N ASP A 899 -60.81 -68.90 14.70
CA ASP A 899 -62.20 -69.32 15.07
C ASP A 899 -62.20 -70.10 16.36
N ASP A 900 -63.34 -70.18 17.03
CA ASP A 900 -63.66 -70.96 18.24
C ASP A 900 -64.52 -72.19 17.98
N GLY A 901 -64.57 -72.59 16.70
CA GLY A 901 -65.41 -73.74 16.27
C GLY A 901 -64.83 -75.13 16.56
N ASP A 902 -65.31 -76.14 15.81
CA ASP A 902 -64.96 -77.55 16.07
C ASP A 902 -63.52 -77.95 15.85
N GLY A 903 -62.70 -77.02 15.34
CA GLY A 903 -61.27 -77.09 15.16
C GLY A 903 -60.81 -78.04 14.05
N TRP A 904 -59.55 -77.85 13.65
CA TRP A 904 -58.97 -78.65 12.54
C TRP A 904 -58.12 -79.80 13.11
N ALA A 905 -58.57 -81.05 12.81
CA ALA A 905 -58.04 -82.29 13.47
C ALA A 905 -56.72 -82.76 12.82
N GLY A 906 -56.20 -82.18 11.82
CA GLY A 906 -54.83 -82.36 11.26
C GLY A 906 -54.36 -83.74 10.90
N GLY A 907 -55.25 -84.74 10.61
CA GLY A 907 -54.86 -86.06 10.29
C GLY A 907 -54.51 -86.37 8.84
N PRO A 908 -53.69 -87.40 8.54
CA PRO A 908 -53.18 -87.70 7.20
C PRO A 908 -54.25 -88.02 6.15
N ASN A 909 -55.50 -88.41 6.58
CA ASN A 909 -56.58 -88.69 5.63
C ASN A 909 -57.43 -87.48 5.25
N GLU A 910 -57.29 -86.35 5.94
CA GLU A 910 -57.99 -85.08 5.53
C GLU A 910 -57.19 -84.23 4.54
N ARG A 911 -55.87 -84.46 4.38
CA ARG A 911 -55.11 -83.83 3.29
C ARG A 911 -55.65 -84.14 1.88
N ALA A 912 -56.37 -85.27 1.71
CA ALA A 912 -57.01 -85.62 0.41
C ALA A 912 -58.39 -84.93 0.24
N ARG A 913 -59.00 -84.37 1.32
CA ARG A 913 -60.30 -83.69 1.27
C ARG A 913 -60.23 -82.21 1.54
N GLY A 914 -59.07 -81.72 1.91
CA GLY A 914 -58.77 -80.28 1.99
C GLY A 914 -58.79 -79.67 0.61
N GLY A 915 -59.87 -79.06 0.24
CA GLY A 915 -60.18 -78.54 -1.01
C GLY A 915 -59.17 -77.48 -1.48
N MET A 916 -59.15 -77.09 -2.77
CA MET A 916 -58.35 -76.13 -3.45
C MET A 916 -58.11 -74.81 -2.68
N GLY A 917 -58.89 -74.46 -1.66
CA GLY A 917 -58.83 -73.26 -0.88
C GLY A 917 -57.53 -73.09 -0.08
N LEU A 918 -57.07 -74.18 0.61
CA LEU A 918 -55.84 -74.12 1.45
C LEU A 918 -54.58 -74.02 0.56
N GLU A 919 -54.55 -74.77 -0.51
CA GLU A 919 -53.42 -74.71 -1.47
C GLU A 919 -53.36 -73.38 -2.19
N ASN A 920 -54.52 -72.80 -2.52
CA ASN A 920 -54.60 -71.43 -3.07
C ASN A 920 -54.17 -70.38 -2.09
N MET A 921 -54.51 -70.43 -0.81
CA MET A 921 -54.06 -69.54 0.23
C MET A 921 -52.54 -69.63 0.37
N LYS A 922 -51.94 -70.83 0.34
CA LYS A 922 -50.51 -71.05 0.41
C LYS A 922 -49.74 -70.40 -0.81
N ARG A 923 -50.22 -70.67 -2.06
CA ARG A 923 -49.69 -70.10 -3.26
C ARG A 923 -49.74 -68.55 -3.23
N ARG A 924 -50.83 -67.97 -2.74
CA ARG A 924 -51.01 -66.54 -2.64
C ARG A 924 -50.05 -65.93 -1.58
N ALA A 925 -49.81 -66.61 -0.45
CA ALA A 925 -48.82 -66.19 0.52
C ALA A 925 -47.38 -66.19 -0.06
N GLU A 926 -47.03 -67.25 -0.83
CA GLU A 926 -45.75 -67.39 -1.49
C GLU A 926 -45.56 -66.36 -2.58
N ALA A 927 -46.61 -65.98 -3.32
CA ALA A 927 -46.59 -64.98 -4.37
C ALA A 927 -46.18 -63.61 -3.84
N ILE A 928 -46.41 -63.29 -2.57
CA ILE A 928 -46.02 -62.00 -1.90
C ILE A 928 -44.78 -62.17 -1.06
N GLY A 929 -44.04 -63.31 -1.14
CA GLY A 929 -42.85 -63.59 -0.33
C GLY A 929 -43.14 -63.77 1.15
N GLY A 930 -44.41 -64.12 1.48
CA GLY A 930 -44.93 -64.43 2.80
C GLY A 930 -44.94 -65.92 3.09
N THR A 931 -45.30 -66.28 4.32
CA THR A 931 -45.50 -67.68 4.76
C THR A 931 -46.89 -67.86 5.40
N LEU A 932 -47.60 -68.92 5.01
CA LEU A 932 -48.89 -69.30 5.62
C LEU A 932 -48.70 -70.45 6.63
N GLU A 933 -49.32 -70.30 7.78
CA GLU A 933 -49.33 -71.32 8.83
C GLU A 933 -50.78 -71.58 9.31
N VAL A 934 -51.15 -72.82 9.49
CA VAL A 934 -52.46 -73.22 10.00
C VAL A 934 -52.20 -74.02 11.25
N ARG A 935 -52.83 -73.66 12.36
CA ARG A 935 -52.68 -74.30 13.65
C ARG A 935 -54.07 -74.56 14.30
N ALA A 936 -54.18 -75.59 15.07
CA ALA A 936 -55.36 -75.80 15.97
C ALA A 936 -55.22 -74.82 17.13
N THR A 937 -56.31 -74.19 17.54
CA THR A 937 -56.44 -73.29 18.66
C THR A 937 -56.98 -74.00 19.91
N ALA A 938 -56.32 -73.93 21.06
CA ALA A 938 -56.80 -74.53 22.28
C ALA A 938 -57.85 -73.60 22.96
N PRO A 939 -58.98 -74.17 23.56
CA PRO A 939 -59.34 -75.57 23.74
C PRO A 939 -60.07 -76.15 22.51
N ARG A 940 -60.55 -75.33 21.58
CA ARG A 940 -61.17 -75.68 20.33
C ARG A 940 -61.00 -74.51 19.33
N GLY A 941 -60.97 -74.82 18.02
CA GLY A 941 -60.85 -73.81 16.95
C GLY A 941 -59.66 -73.98 16.04
N THR A 942 -59.55 -73.12 14.95
CA THR A 942 -58.45 -73.10 14.02
C THR A 942 -57.91 -71.67 13.85
N THR A 943 -56.61 -71.55 13.78
CA THR A 943 -55.94 -70.25 13.44
C THR A 943 -55.19 -70.44 12.16
N VAL A 944 -55.53 -69.58 11.16
CA VAL A 944 -54.80 -69.37 9.90
C VAL A 944 -54.01 -68.06 10.03
N SER A 945 -52.70 -68.13 9.90
CA SER A 945 -51.87 -66.94 9.96
C SER A 945 -50.95 -66.76 8.74
N VAL A 946 -50.85 -65.55 8.23
CA VAL A 946 -49.97 -65.22 7.15
C VAL A 946 -48.99 -64.14 7.59
N ARG A 947 -47.68 -64.38 7.38
CA ARG A 947 -46.56 -63.38 7.61
C ARG A 947 -46.18 -62.83 6.30
N PHE A 948 -46.11 -61.47 6.20
CA PHE A 948 -45.80 -60.79 4.95
C PHE A 948 -45.06 -59.47 5.23
N ARG A 949 -44.39 -58.93 4.19
CA ARG A 949 -43.78 -57.55 4.19
C ARG A 949 -44.73 -56.63 3.44
N ALA A 950 -44.91 -55.43 3.99
CA ALA A 950 -45.81 -54.43 3.36
C ALA A 950 -45.36 -54.03 1.96
N ASP A 951 -44.02 -54.00 1.69
CA ASP A 951 -43.41 -53.65 0.42
C ASP A 951 -43.38 -54.77 -0.63
N GLY A 952 -43.72 -55.96 -0.25
CA GLY A 952 -43.77 -57.13 -1.15
C GLY A 952 -42.42 -57.60 -1.74
N ARG A 953 -41.32 -57.03 -1.24
CA ARG A 953 -39.97 -57.40 -1.76
C ARG A 953 -39.48 -58.71 -1.19
N ARG A 954 -39.02 -59.57 -2.08
CA ARG A 954 -38.29 -60.79 -1.70
C ARG A 954 -36.90 -60.38 -1.17
N PRO A 955 -36.35 -60.97 -0.15
CA PRO A 955 -35.04 -60.66 0.41
C PRO A 955 -33.96 -60.82 -0.67
N ARG A 956 -33.25 -59.70 -0.99
CA ARG A 956 -32.09 -59.77 -1.87
C ARG A 956 -30.95 -60.43 -1.15
N MET A 957 -30.25 -61.35 -1.75
CA MET A 957 -29.11 -62.16 -1.27
C MET A 957 -27.86 -61.35 -0.89
N ILE A 958 -27.91 -60.01 -0.97
CA ILE A 958 -26.75 -59.09 -0.78
C ILE A 958 -26.60 -58.57 0.65
N ASP A 959 -27.60 -58.66 1.53
CA ASP A 959 -27.55 -58.09 2.89
C ASP A 959 -26.85 -59.00 3.93
N ARG A 960 -26.32 -60.14 3.52
CA ARG A 960 -25.56 -61.04 4.41
C ARG A 960 -24.09 -60.64 4.60
N TRP A 961 -23.56 -59.71 3.81
CA TRP A 961 -22.13 -59.30 3.84
C TRP A 961 -21.82 -58.03 4.69
N ARG A 962 -22.81 -57.32 5.17
CA ARG A 962 -22.61 -56.09 5.96
C ARG A 962 -22.64 -56.21 7.47
N ARG A 963 -22.88 -57.43 8.03
CA ARG A 963 -22.90 -57.65 9.49
C ARG A 963 -21.71 -58.45 10.02
N GLY A 964 -20.52 -58.22 9.52
CA GLY A 964 -19.31 -58.91 9.98
C GLY A 964 -18.04 -58.06 9.89
N ARG A 965 -17.97 -56.90 10.57
CA ARG A 965 -16.69 -56.32 10.96
C ARG A 965 -16.82 -55.74 12.38
N PRO A 966 -15.88 -56.08 13.27
CA PRO A 966 -15.84 -55.51 14.63
C PRO A 966 -15.20 -54.10 14.55
N GLU A 967 -15.69 -53.16 15.34
CA GLU A 967 -15.12 -51.82 15.61
C GLU A 967 -13.74 -51.99 16.23
N SER A 968 -12.69 -51.47 15.58
CA SER A 968 -11.41 -51.19 16.20
C SER A 968 -11.35 -49.72 16.64
N THR A 969 -11.40 -49.53 17.94
CA THR A 969 -11.00 -48.32 18.66
C THR A 969 -9.64 -47.80 18.22
N MET A 970 -9.54 -46.57 17.78
CA MET A 970 -8.28 -45.87 17.68
C MET A 970 -8.38 -44.52 18.40
N GLY A 971 -7.61 -44.47 19.48
CA GLY A 971 -7.56 -43.40 20.43
C GLY A 971 -6.97 -42.09 19.86
N THR A 972 -7.48 -41.04 20.39
CA THR A 972 -6.92 -39.68 20.35
C THR A 972 -5.53 -39.61 20.91
N ARG A 973 -4.60 -39.00 20.17
CA ARG A 973 -3.41 -38.39 20.72
C ARG A 973 -3.36 -36.94 20.31
N ARG A 974 -3.39 -36.09 21.31
CA ARG A 974 -3.00 -34.71 21.30
C ARG A 974 -1.49 -34.62 21.33
N ASP A 975 -1.01 -33.57 20.68
CA ASP A 975 0.11 -32.67 21.04
C ASP A 975 1.53 -33.04 20.58
N PRO A 976 2.33 -32.01 20.53
CA PRO A 976 2.14 -30.54 20.67
C PRO A 976 2.30 -29.71 19.41
#